data_2f68dc109107a9e6b0278eae217b50ca
#
_entry.id   2f68dc109107a9e6b0278eae217b50ca
#
_cell.length_a   1.000
_cell.length_b   1.000
_cell.length_c   1.000
_cell.angle_alpha   90.00
_cell.angle_beta   90.00
_cell.angle_gamma   90.00
#
_symmetry.space_group_name_H-M   'P 1'
#
loop_
_entity.id
_entity.type
_entity.pdbx_description
1 polymer ?
#
loop_
_entity_poly.entity_id
_entity_poly.type
_entity_poly.pdbx_seq_one_letter_code
_entity_poly.pdbx_strand_id
1 'polypeptide(L)'
;MNILTQKFNTKYETAPFQEIKEENYLPAFQELITQSEKEIDAIANNPAEATFENTIEALAYSGEQLDRVSSIFFNLNSAETNDEIQKIAQEVSPILTEFSSKISQNEKLFQRIKKVFDEKENLNLNEEQKTLLNETYKGFVRNGALLNEEDKKKLEKIDIDLSVKSLNFGQNVLAATNAYFKHITNKEDLAGIPEPILAQYAEEAKERGLEGYAITLQYPSYIPAMTYADNRNLRQELALANGKKAFDGGEFDNQNLIKKIINLRQQKAELLGYKNFAEYVLEERMAESPKKVFDFLNQLLTAATPYAEKEIAQLKELAKADGIDKMEAYDHAYYAEKLRKQKFDLNDEELKPFFPLEKVQDAVFNLEGKLFNLDFKEVTDIQKYHSEVRIYEVFENNNLKAVLYVDYFPRKGKRAGAWMTSFKNQWKKNSADSRPHISVVCNFSKPTADTPSLLTFQEVTTLFHEFGHALHGILADTQYPNLSGTSVKWDFVELPSQFLENYCYEPEFLKTFAKHYQTGEVLSDEKIKKINESKNFMEGYQTLRQLGFGLLDMAYHTQPEAVQDIKTFETKQTEKCSLYPVNAETAISPSFSHIFQGGYSAGYYSYKWAEVLDADAFQYFKENGIFNSEIARKYKILLSLGGTQAPMELYKAFRGSEPKVESLLKRAFG
;
A
#
# COMPACT_ATOMS: atom_id res chain seq x y z
N MET A 1 -13.27 19.26 27.91
CA MET A 1 -11.94 19.27 27.33
C MET A 1 -11.89 18.12 26.33
N ASN A 2 -11.45 18.35 25.11
CA ASN A 2 -11.46 17.32 24.07
C ASN A 2 -10.35 16.28 24.34
N ILE A 3 -10.69 14.99 24.31
CA ILE A 3 -9.72 13.92 24.59
C ILE A 3 -8.56 13.89 23.59
N LEU A 4 -8.82 14.28 22.35
CA LEU A 4 -7.83 14.30 21.27
C LEU A 4 -6.80 15.43 21.38
N THR A 5 -7.11 16.50 22.14
CA THR A 5 -6.16 17.63 22.33
C THR A 5 -5.24 17.44 23.54
N GLN A 6 -5.30 16.27 24.18
CA GLN A 6 -4.50 15.95 25.34
C GLN A 6 -3.54 14.80 25.09
N LYS A 7 -2.50 14.74 25.92
CA LYS A 7 -1.66 13.54 25.99
C LYS A 7 -2.52 12.35 26.44
N PHE A 8 -2.48 11.24 25.69
CA PHE A 8 -3.28 10.07 26.04
C PHE A 8 -2.72 9.38 27.28
N ASN A 9 -3.56 9.21 28.29
CA ASN A 9 -3.21 8.55 29.55
C ASN A 9 -3.54 7.04 29.50
N THR A 10 -3.21 6.42 28.38
CA THR A 10 -3.37 4.99 28.11
C THR A 10 -2.02 4.30 28.14
N LYS A 11 -2.02 2.97 28.19
CA LYS A 11 -0.78 2.18 28.09
C LYS A 11 -0.04 2.54 26.81
N TYR A 12 1.24 2.88 26.93
CA TYR A 12 2.10 3.36 25.82
C TYR A 12 1.58 4.60 25.07
N GLU A 13 0.66 5.33 25.66
CA GLU A 13 -0.01 6.47 25.01
C GLU A 13 -0.77 6.06 23.74
N THR A 14 -1.31 4.84 23.66
CA THR A 14 -2.13 4.37 22.54
C THR A 14 -3.43 5.17 22.45
N ALA A 15 -4.01 5.23 21.24
CA ALA A 15 -5.26 5.97 21.04
C ALA A 15 -6.41 5.38 21.88
N PRO A 16 -7.14 6.20 22.64
CA PRO A 16 -8.27 5.78 23.45
C PRO A 16 -9.54 5.60 22.59
N PHE A 17 -9.51 4.64 21.65
CA PHE A 17 -10.51 4.46 20.61
C PHE A 17 -11.97 4.36 21.13
N GLN A 18 -12.17 3.78 22.32
CA GLN A 18 -13.51 3.62 22.89
C GLN A 18 -14.07 4.93 23.49
N GLU A 19 -13.21 5.92 23.71
CA GLU A 19 -13.56 7.21 24.28
C GLU A 19 -13.66 8.30 23.23
N ILE A 20 -13.05 8.08 22.05
CA ILE A 20 -13.10 9.02 20.93
C ILE A 20 -14.48 8.93 20.26
N LYS A 21 -15.13 10.07 20.09
CA LYS A 21 -16.35 10.21 19.33
C LYS A 21 -16.10 11.02 18.07
N GLU A 22 -16.92 10.83 17.05
CA GLU A 22 -16.80 11.54 15.77
C GLU A 22 -16.83 13.06 15.96
N GLU A 23 -17.71 13.56 16.83
CA GLU A 23 -17.83 14.98 17.19
C GLU A 23 -16.56 15.59 17.81
N ASN A 24 -15.60 14.77 18.24
CA ASN A 24 -14.34 15.24 18.81
C ASN A 24 -13.34 15.70 17.75
N TYR A 25 -13.39 15.16 16.51
CA TYR A 25 -12.34 15.35 15.54
C TYR A 25 -12.23 16.79 15.03
N LEU A 26 -13.30 17.38 14.49
CA LEU A 26 -13.21 18.71 13.88
C LEU A 26 -12.77 19.78 14.90
N PRO A 27 -13.33 19.85 16.12
CA PRO A 27 -12.83 20.78 17.14
C PRO A 27 -11.38 20.51 17.57
N ALA A 28 -10.95 19.22 17.61
CA ALA A 28 -9.57 18.88 17.94
C ALA A 28 -8.60 19.39 16.87
N PHE A 29 -8.91 19.19 15.60
CA PHE A 29 -8.08 19.71 14.51
C PHE A 29 -7.93 21.23 14.57
N GLN A 30 -9.02 21.97 14.78
CA GLN A 30 -8.99 23.43 14.89
C GLN A 30 -8.11 23.92 16.07
N GLU A 31 -8.24 23.28 17.24
CA GLU A 31 -7.46 23.59 18.44
C GLU A 31 -5.96 23.26 18.22
N LEU A 32 -5.66 22.06 17.70
CA LEU A 32 -4.29 21.57 17.50
C LEU A 32 -3.56 22.33 16.38
N ILE A 33 -4.25 22.73 15.31
CA ILE A 33 -3.69 23.61 14.29
C ILE A 33 -3.30 24.93 14.93
N THR A 34 -4.17 25.55 15.74
CA THR A 34 -3.87 26.81 16.45
C THR A 34 -2.68 26.65 17.40
N GLN A 35 -2.54 25.50 18.07
CA GLN A 35 -1.39 25.21 18.92
C GLN A 35 -0.10 25.06 18.08
N SER A 36 -0.14 24.30 17.00
CA SER A 36 0.99 24.07 16.12
C SER A 36 1.44 25.36 15.43
N GLU A 37 0.52 26.26 15.05
CA GLU A 37 0.86 27.61 14.55
C GLU A 37 1.71 28.38 15.55
N LYS A 38 1.38 28.33 16.85
CA LYS A 38 2.19 29.01 17.89
C LYS A 38 3.58 28.40 18.04
N GLU A 39 3.71 27.07 17.91
CA GLU A 39 5.01 26.38 17.93
C GLU A 39 5.87 26.83 16.73
N ILE A 40 5.30 26.86 15.53
CA ILE A 40 5.97 27.33 14.32
C ILE A 40 6.36 28.81 14.41
N ASP A 41 5.47 29.66 14.91
CA ASP A 41 5.73 31.08 15.11
C ASP A 41 6.85 31.32 16.14
N ALA A 42 6.94 30.51 17.18
CA ALA A 42 8.03 30.58 18.15
C ALA A 42 9.39 30.23 17.50
N ILE A 43 9.42 29.26 16.59
CA ILE A 43 10.64 28.92 15.82
C ILE A 43 10.97 30.07 14.85
N ALA A 44 9.99 30.51 14.05
CA ALA A 44 10.19 31.53 13.00
C ALA A 44 10.63 32.89 13.56
N ASN A 45 10.12 33.29 14.71
CA ASN A 45 10.40 34.55 15.38
C ASN A 45 11.45 34.45 16.52
N ASN A 46 12.16 33.32 16.64
CA ASN A 46 13.20 33.17 17.65
C ASN A 46 14.29 34.23 17.46
N PRO A 47 14.58 35.11 18.45
CA PRO A 47 15.55 36.18 18.32
C PRO A 47 17.01 35.68 18.30
N ALA A 48 17.27 34.45 18.73
CA ALA A 48 18.59 33.84 18.67
C ALA A 48 18.98 33.54 17.20
N GLU A 49 20.28 33.52 16.95
CA GLU A 49 20.80 33.05 15.66
C GLU A 49 20.25 31.64 15.31
N ALA A 50 19.97 31.44 14.03
CA ALA A 50 19.46 30.16 13.58
C ALA A 50 20.53 29.06 13.68
N THR A 51 20.25 28.00 14.41
CA THR A 51 21.09 26.80 14.52
C THR A 51 20.29 25.58 14.10
N PHE A 52 20.97 24.45 13.94
CA PHE A 52 20.32 23.18 13.65
C PHE A 52 19.27 22.86 14.73
N GLU A 53 19.64 22.99 16.01
CA GLU A 53 18.79 22.61 17.14
C GLU A 53 17.56 23.52 17.29
N ASN A 54 17.75 24.85 17.18
CA ASN A 54 16.66 25.80 17.41
C ASN A 54 15.79 26.07 16.17
N THR A 55 16.10 25.44 15.05
CA THR A 55 15.37 25.62 13.78
C THR A 55 14.97 24.27 13.17
N ILE A 56 15.91 23.43 12.74
CA ILE A 56 15.64 22.19 12.04
C ILE A 56 15.09 21.13 13.00
N GLU A 57 15.80 20.88 14.09
CA GLU A 57 15.38 19.91 15.10
C GLU A 57 14.09 20.36 15.81
N ALA A 58 13.97 21.64 16.13
CA ALA A 58 12.74 22.20 16.73
C ALA A 58 11.55 21.99 15.79
N LEU A 59 11.69 22.18 14.49
CA LEU A 59 10.65 21.96 13.49
C LEU A 59 10.30 20.47 13.37
N ALA A 60 11.27 19.57 13.40
CA ALA A 60 11.03 18.13 13.28
C ALA A 60 10.19 17.53 14.42
N TYR A 61 10.17 18.16 15.59
CA TYR A 61 9.37 17.74 16.74
C TYR A 61 8.14 18.62 17.00
N SER A 62 7.89 19.64 16.16
CA SER A 62 6.71 20.48 16.30
C SER A 62 5.46 19.76 15.77
N GLY A 63 4.29 20.08 16.32
CA GLY A 63 3.01 19.57 15.84
C GLY A 63 2.74 18.10 16.17
N GLU A 64 3.50 17.45 17.07
CA GLU A 64 3.39 16.01 17.38
C GLU A 64 1.95 15.55 17.65
N GLN A 65 1.16 16.32 18.42
CA GLN A 65 -0.21 15.93 18.75
C GLN A 65 -1.15 16.08 17.54
N LEU A 66 -0.93 17.08 16.68
CA LEU A 66 -1.69 17.23 15.43
C LEU A 66 -1.42 16.06 14.46
N ASP A 67 -0.15 15.70 14.28
CA ASP A 67 0.26 14.58 13.43
C ASP A 67 -0.35 13.26 13.93
N ARG A 68 -0.36 13.07 15.26
CA ARG A 68 -0.94 11.90 15.89
C ARG A 68 -2.44 11.80 15.66
N VAL A 69 -3.19 12.89 15.89
CA VAL A 69 -4.64 12.92 15.66
C VAL A 69 -4.95 12.77 14.17
N SER A 70 -4.15 13.37 13.29
CA SER A 70 -4.27 13.19 11.85
C SER A 70 -4.08 11.72 11.44
N SER A 71 -3.03 11.08 11.95
CA SER A 71 -2.77 9.66 11.69
C SER A 71 -3.93 8.78 12.18
N ILE A 72 -4.45 9.00 13.38
CA ILE A 72 -5.60 8.26 13.91
C ILE A 72 -6.82 8.44 13.00
N PHE A 73 -7.16 9.69 12.69
CA PHE A 73 -8.35 10.01 11.92
C PHE A 73 -8.34 9.44 10.51
N PHE A 74 -7.26 9.67 9.74
CA PHE A 74 -7.18 9.21 8.35
C PHE A 74 -7.01 7.69 8.23
N ASN A 75 -6.40 7.05 9.23
CA ASN A 75 -6.39 5.59 9.30
C ASN A 75 -7.80 5.03 9.52
N LEU A 76 -8.59 5.62 10.41
CA LEU A 76 -9.98 5.23 10.60
C LEU A 76 -10.85 5.56 9.38
N ASN A 77 -10.62 6.71 8.71
CA ASN A 77 -11.29 7.03 7.46
C ASN A 77 -11.02 5.99 6.34
N SER A 78 -9.93 5.23 6.43
CA SER A 78 -9.63 4.14 5.49
C SER A 78 -10.10 2.77 5.96
N ALA A 79 -10.05 2.50 7.26
CA ALA A 79 -10.30 1.17 7.83
C ALA A 79 -11.67 1.01 8.50
N GLU A 80 -12.30 2.09 8.97
CA GLU A 80 -13.56 2.08 9.74
C GLU A 80 -14.40 3.32 9.44
N THR A 81 -14.59 3.65 8.16
CA THR A 81 -15.31 4.86 7.76
C THR A 81 -16.84 4.71 7.82
N ASN A 82 -17.50 5.83 7.94
CA ASN A 82 -18.93 6.01 7.77
C ASN A 82 -19.23 7.41 7.22
N ASP A 83 -20.50 7.74 7.01
CA ASP A 83 -20.89 9.01 6.38
C ASP A 83 -20.41 10.24 7.15
N GLU A 84 -20.42 10.19 8.49
CA GLU A 84 -19.95 11.31 9.33
C GLU A 84 -18.43 11.46 9.30
N ILE A 85 -17.68 10.36 9.39
CA ILE A 85 -16.20 10.37 9.23
C ILE A 85 -15.81 10.90 7.85
N GLN A 86 -16.52 10.49 6.78
CA GLN A 86 -16.25 10.98 5.42
C GLN A 86 -16.53 12.48 5.28
N LYS A 87 -17.62 12.97 5.90
CA LYS A 87 -17.95 14.40 5.94
C LYS A 87 -16.88 15.19 6.69
N ILE A 88 -16.47 14.74 7.88
CA ILE A 88 -15.40 15.37 8.65
C ILE A 88 -14.10 15.40 7.86
N ALA A 89 -13.76 14.31 7.14
CA ALA A 89 -12.58 14.24 6.31
C ALA A 89 -12.58 15.32 5.19
N GLN A 90 -13.74 15.60 4.60
CA GLN A 90 -13.89 16.67 3.61
C GLN A 90 -13.74 18.08 4.22
N GLU A 91 -14.13 18.28 5.47
CA GLU A 91 -13.96 19.55 6.16
C GLU A 91 -12.50 19.74 6.66
N VAL A 92 -11.88 18.69 7.16
CA VAL A 92 -10.55 18.74 7.78
C VAL A 92 -9.42 18.78 6.73
N SER A 93 -9.57 18.06 5.61
CA SER A 93 -8.51 17.96 4.59
C SER A 93 -8.07 19.32 4.02
N PRO A 94 -8.98 20.24 3.62
CA PRO A 94 -8.59 21.59 3.19
C PRO A 94 -7.92 22.40 4.30
N ILE A 95 -8.40 22.29 5.55
CA ILE A 95 -7.84 23.04 6.68
C ILE A 95 -6.40 22.61 6.97
N LEU A 96 -6.11 21.31 6.96
CA LEU A 96 -4.75 20.78 7.12
C LEU A 96 -3.84 21.17 5.94
N THR A 97 -4.38 21.19 4.73
CA THR A 97 -3.62 21.61 3.54
C THR A 97 -3.27 23.09 3.60
N GLU A 98 -4.22 23.95 3.99
CA GLU A 98 -3.97 25.39 4.22
C GLU A 98 -2.89 25.60 5.29
N PHE A 99 -3.00 24.86 6.42
CA PHE A 99 -2.01 24.93 7.50
C PHE A 99 -0.59 24.51 7.00
N SER A 100 -0.49 23.41 6.26
CA SER A 100 0.78 22.96 5.66
C SER A 100 1.36 24.00 4.70
N SER A 101 0.51 24.65 3.88
CA SER A 101 0.92 25.71 2.98
C SER A 101 1.43 26.95 3.73
N LYS A 102 0.76 27.35 4.81
CA LYS A 102 1.22 28.45 5.68
C LYS A 102 2.60 28.18 6.25
N ILE A 103 2.91 26.95 6.68
CA ILE A 103 4.22 26.58 7.20
C ILE A 103 5.27 26.67 6.08
N SER A 104 5.07 25.95 4.97
CA SER A 104 6.04 25.83 3.89
C SER A 104 6.32 27.16 3.16
N GLN A 105 5.36 28.09 3.21
CA GLN A 105 5.46 29.42 2.60
C GLN A 105 5.84 30.51 3.61
N ASN A 106 6.09 30.18 4.89
CA ASN A 106 6.50 31.14 5.91
C ASN A 106 7.93 31.63 5.63
N GLU A 107 8.04 32.88 5.18
CA GLU A 107 9.32 33.47 4.77
C GLU A 107 10.33 33.52 5.91
N LYS A 108 9.91 33.94 7.13
CA LYS A 108 10.82 34.01 8.28
C LYS A 108 11.38 32.65 8.66
N LEU A 109 10.53 31.64 8.68
CA LEU A 109 10.93 30.27 8.97
C LEU A 109 11.91 29.79 7.88
N PHE A 110 11.57 30.00 6.60
CA PHE A 110 12.41 29.60 5.49
C PHE A 110 13.79 30.28 5.52
N GLN A 111 13.88 31.57 5.86
CA GLN A 111 15.16 32.27 5.99
C GLN A 111 16.02 31.64 7.11
N ARG A 112 15.44 31.21 8.21
CA ARG A 112 16.17 30.49 9.27
C ARG A 112 16.67 29.14 8.77
N ILE A 113 15.82 28.36 8.11
CA ILE A 113 16.19 27.05 7.52
C ILE A 113 17.31 27.24 6.50
N LYS A 114 17.16 28.21 5.59
CA LYS A 114 18.15 28.52 4.56
C LYS A 114 19.50 28.91 5.16
N LYS A 115 19.52 29.71 6.23
CA LYS A 115 20.76 30.06 6.91
C LYS A 115 21.50 28.84 7.43
N VAL A 116 20.80 27.94 8.12
CA VAL A 116 21.41 26.68 8.62
C VAL A 116 21.89 25.80 7.45
N PHE A 117 21.10 25.73 6.37
CA PHE A 117 21.46 24.96 5.18
C PHE A 117 22.70 25.53 4.46
N ASP A 118 22.81 26.85 4.31
CA ASP A 118 23.95 27.49 3.66
C ASP A 118 25.27 27.28 4.45
N GLU A 119 25.17 27.09 5.78
CA GLU A 119 26.31 26.87 6.67
C GLU A 119 26.61 25.36 6.92
N LYS A 120 25.88 24.44 6.30
CA LYS A 120 25.89 23.00 6.60
C LYS A 120 27.29 22.36 6.58
N GLU A 121 28.19 22.80 5.71
CA GLU A 121 29.54 22.27 5.62
C GLU A 121 30.42 22.66 6.83
N ASN A 122 30.02 23.70 7.58
CA ASN A 122 30.72 24.17 8.77
C ASN A 122 30.12 23.56 10.07
N LEU A 123 28.98 22.87 9.97
CA LEU A 123 28.30 22.26 11.09
C LEU A 123 28.81 20.83 11.32
N ASN A 124 29.02 20.47 12.58
CA ASN A 124 29.39 19.09 12.95
C ASN A 124 28.15 18.19 13.08
N LEU A 125 27.46 17.95 11.95
CA LEU A 125 26.24 17.14 11.88
C LEU A 125 26.60 15.68 11.57
N ASN A 126 25.88 14.75 12.22
CA ASN A 126 25.92 13.35 11.84
C ASN A 126 25.07 13.12 10.54
N GLU A 127 25.12 11.91 9.96
CA GLU A 127 24.45 11.62 8.68
C GLU A 127 22.94 11.82 8.75
N GLU A 128 22.29 11.42 9.82
CA GLU A 128 20.84 11.62 10.00
C GLU A 128 20.46 13.09 10.07
N GLN A 129 21.26 13.90 10.79
CA GLN A 129 21.07 15.34 10.89
C GLN A 129 21.29 16.04 9.55
N LYS A 130 22.30 15.63 8.78
CA LYS A 130 22.53 16.13 7.41
C LYS A 130 21.35 15.83 6.50
N THR A 131 20.83 14.60 6.58
CA THR A 131 19.66 14.20 5.79
C THR A 131 18.45 15.02 6.20
N LEU A 132 18.14 15.14 7.50
CA LEU A 132 17.03 15.96 7.97
C LEU A 132 17.12 17.41 7.47
N LEU A 133 18.29 18.03 7.57
CA LEU A 133 18.52 19.40 7.08
C LEU A 133 18.26 19.52 5.58
N ASN A 134 18.83 18.61 4.78
CA ASN A 134 18.66 18.61 3.33
C ASN A 134 17.19 18.40 2.93
N GLU A 135 16.51 17.40 3.52
CA GLU A 135 15.11 17.10 3.24
C GLU A 135 14.19 18.25 3.70
N THR A 136 14.47 18.87 4.85
CA THR A 136 13.72 20.04 5.33
C THR A 136 13.84 21.20 4.36
N TYR A 137 15.06 21.60 3.99
CA TYR A 137 15.27 22.70 3.04
C TYR A 137 14.61 22.42 1.69
N LYS A 138 14.86 21.25 1.14
CA LYS A 138 14.26 20.81 -0.13
C LYS A 138 12.74 20.76 -0.05
N GLY A 139 12.17 20.24 1.03
CA GLY A 139 10.73 20.20 1.27
C GLY A 139 10.10 21.60 1.20
N PHE A 140 10.71 22.62 1.82
CA PHE A 140 10.23 23.98 1.73
C PHE A 140 10.31 24.55 0.30
N VAL A 141 11.43 24.36 -0.40
CA VAL A 141 11.58 24.79 -1.79
C VAL A 141 10.53 24.15 -2.70
N ARG A 142 10.34 22.86 -2.60
CA ARG A 142 9.38 22.07 -3.39
C ARG A 142 7.91 22.36 -3.06
N ASN A 143 7.64 23.00 -1.93
CA ASN A 143 6.31 23.48 -1.53
C ASN A 143 6.18 25.00 -1.63
N GLY A 144 7.01 25.64 -2.46
CA GLY A 144 6.80 27.01 -2.93
C GLY A 144 7.45 28.11 -2.09
N ALA A 145 8.39 27.79 -1.17
CA ALA A 145 9.06 28.82 -0.35
C ALA A 145 9.75 29.91 -1.17
N LEU A 146 10.22 29.60 -2.39
CA LEU A 146 10.88 30.53 -3.29
C LEU A 146 9.94 31.28 -4.26
N LEU A 147 8.65 30.96 -4.26
CA LEU A 147 7.65 31.61 -5.12
C LEU A 147 7.34 33.03 -4.62
N ASN A 148 6.90 33.89 -5.55
CA ASN A 148 6.31 35.17 -5.20
C ASN A 148 4.92 34.98 -4.56
N GLU A 149 4.39 36.01 -3.91
CA GLU A 149 3.13 35.94 -3.15
C GLU A 149 1.90 35.58 -3.99
N GLU A 150 1.87 35.95 -5.28
CA GLU A 150 0.77 35.57 -6.19
C GLU A 150 0.81 34.07 -6.48
N ASP A 151 1.98 33.55 -6.78
CA ASP A 151 2.17 32.15 -7.12
C ASP A 151 2.05 31.23 -5.89
N LYS A 152 2.43 31.68 -4.69
CA LYS A 152 2.15 31.00 -3.42
C LYS A 152 0.65 30.79 -3.22
N LYS A 153 -0.18 31.82 -3.45
CA LYS A 153 -1.65 31.69 -3.35
C LYS A 153 -2.24 30.75 -4.39
N LYS A 154 -1.67 30.74 -5.62
CA LYS A 154 -2.09 29.77 -6.65
C LYS A 154 -1.76 28.33 -6.22
N LEU A 155 -0.55 28.12 -5.68
CA LEU A 155 -0.12 26.80 -5.21
C LEU A 155 -1.01 26.29 -4.06
N GLU A 156 -1.27 27.14 -3.06
CA GLU A 156 -2.17 26.80 -1.94
C GLU A 156 -3.54 26.37 -2.45
N LYS A 157 -4.14 27.12 -3.37
CA LYS A 157 -5.44 26.77 -3.97
C LYS A 157 -5.39 25.43 -4.71
N ILE A 158 -4.32 25.18 -5.48
CA ILE A 158 -4.11 23.91 -6.18
C ILE A 158 -4.03 22.75 -5.18
N ASP A 159 -3.28 22.90 -4.10
CA ASP A 159 -3.09 21.87 -3.11
C ASP A 159 -4.38 21.56 -2.33
N ILE A 160 -5.16 22.58 -1.95
CA ILE A 160 -6.48 22.41 -1.35
C ILE A 160 -7.42 21.67 -2.33
N ASP A 161 -7.47 22.09 -3.58
CA ASP A 161 -8.28 21.43 -4.58
C ASP A 161 -7.89 19.96 -4.83
N LEU A 162 -6.57 19.66 -4.84
CA LEU A 162 -6.07 18.30 -4.97
C LEU A 162 -6.44 17.43 -3.78
N SER A 163 -6.31 17.94 -2.55
CA SER A 163 -6.63 17.18 -1.33
C SER A 163 -8.10 16.74 -1.32
N VAL A 164 -9.02 17.65 -1.62
CA VAL A 164 -10.47 17.38 -1.68
C VAL A 164 -10.80 16.40 -2.82
N LYS A 165 -10.25 16.61 -4.01
CA LYS A 165 -10.56 15.76 -5.17
C LYS A 165 -10.02 14.35 -5.04
N SER A 166 -8.84 14.19 -4.47
CA SER A 166 -8.26 12.87 -4.19
C SER A 166 -9.07 12.11 -3.14
N LEU A 167 -9.55 12.81 -2.10
CA LEU A 167 -10.44 12.23 -1.10
C LEU A 167 -11.77 11.77 -1.73
N ASN A 168 -12.41 12.63 -2.52
CA ASN A 168 -13.66 12.31 -3.23
C ASN A 168 -13.50 11.11 -4.18
N PHE A 169 -12.35 11.02 -4.85
CA PHE A 169 -12.05 9.87 -5.71
C PHE A 169 -12.15 8.54 -4.94
N GLY A 170 -11.52 8.45 -3.79
CA GLY A 170 -11.55 7.23 -2.97
C GLY A 170 -12.93 6.94 -2.38
N GLN A 171 -13.66 7.96 -1.94
CA GLN A 171 -15.03 7.82 -1.45
C GLN A 171 -15.97 7.28 -2.55
N ASN A 172 -15.86 7.78 -3.76
CA ASN A 172 -16.63 7.29 -4.91
C ASN A 172 -16.32 5.83 -5.23
N VAL A 173 -15.03 5.43 -5.20
CA VAL A 173 -14.65 4.01 -5.43
C VAL A 173 -15.25 3.10 -4.36
N LEU A 174 -15.20 3.50 -3.09
CA LEU A 174 -15.80 2.73 -2.00
C LEU A 174 -17.32 2.63 -2.16
N ALA A 175 -17.99 3.74 -2.43
CA ALA A 175 -19.44 3.79 -2.63
C ALA A 175 -19.87 2.93 -3.83
N ALA A 176 -19.20 3.05 -4.98
CA ALA A 176 -19.46 2.24 -6.17
C ALA A 176 -19.23 0.74 -5.91
N THR A 177 -18.23 0.39 -5.10
CA THR A 177 -17.97 -1.01 -4.72
C THR A 177 -19.12 -1.56 -3.87
N ASN A 178 -19.60 -0.79 -2.90
CA ASN A 178 -20.67 -1.21 -1.97
C ASN A 178 -22.08 -1.17 -2.60
N ALA A 179 -22.28 -0.37 -3.64
CA ALA A 179 -23.58 -0.23 -4.30
C ALA A 179 -23.99 -1.47 -5.10
N TYR A 180 -23.05 -2.30 -5.52
CA TYR A 180 -23.33 -3.47 -6.34
C TYR A 180 -23.33 -4.78 -5.53
N PHE A 181 -24.34 -5.59 -5.78
CA PHE A 181 -24.30 -7.02 -5.47
C PHE A 181 -25.18 -7.77 -6.47
N LYS A 182 -24.82 -9.04 -6.74
CA LYS A 182 -25.60 -9.97 -7.56
C LYS A 182 -26.33 -10.94 -6.66
N HIS A 183 -27.66 -10.85 -6.62
CA HIS A 183 -28.51 -11.82 -5.91
C HIS A 183 -28.82 -13.01 -6.81
N ILE A 184 -28.66 -14.23 -6.30
CA ILE A 184 -28.87 -15.50 -7.00
C ILE A 184 -29.66 -16.42 -6.09
N THR A 185 -30.79 -16.95 -6.56
CA THR A 185 -31.65 -17.89 -5.82
C THR A 185 -31.49 -19.33 -6.27
N ASN A 186 -31.08 -19.54 -7.53
CA ASN A 186 -30.87 -20.88 -8.07
C ASN A 186 -29.40 -21.29 -7.92
N LYS A 187 -29.14 -22.34 -7.12
CA LYS A 187 -27.78 -22.86 -6.89
C LYS A 187 -27.11 -23.36 -8.18
N GLU A 188 -27.87 -23.80 -9.17
CA GLU A 188 -27.33 -24.29 -10.45
C GLU A 188 -26.58 -23.20 -11.22
N ASP A 189 -26.96 -21.92 -11.06
CA ASP A 189 -26.26 -20.78 -11.69
C ASP A 189 -24.87 -20.56 -11.11
N LEU A 190 -24.56 -21.19 -9.98
CA LEU A 190 -23.30 -21.14 -9.25
C LEU A 190 -22.46 -22.43 -9.42
N ALA A 191 -22.78 -23.24 -10.43
CA ALA A 191 -22.01 -24.45 -10.72
C ALA A 191 -20.51 -24.15 -10.86
N GLY A 192 -19.66 -25.04 -10.36
CA GLY A 192 -18.21 -24.90 -10.33
C GLY A 192 -17.66 -24.17 -9.10
N ILE A 193 -18.47 -23.35 -8.43
CA ILE A 193 -18.02 -22.61 -7.22
C ILE A 193 -17.99 -23.58 -6.02
N PRO A 194 -16.85 -23.63 -5.28
CA PRO A 194 -16.69 -24.51 -4.11
C PRO A 194 -17.69 -24.22 -2.98
N GLU A 195 -18.14 -25.28 -2.28
CA GLU A 195 -19.12 -25.17 -1.18
C GLU A 195 -18.71 -24.16 -0.08
N PRO A 196 -17.44 -24.05 0.36
CA PRO A 196 -17.07 -23.03 1.34
C PRO A 196 -17.32 -21.60 0.87
N ILE A 197 -17.15 -21.34 -0.43
CA ILE A 197 -17.43 -20.03 -1.05
C ILE A 197 -18.93 -19.80 -1.16
N LEU A 198 -19.71 -20.84 -1.52
CA LEU A 198 -21.17 -20.75 -1.52
C LEU A 198 -21.73 -20.46 -0.12
N ALA A 199 -21.14 -21.01 0.94
CA ALA A 199 -21.51 -20.68 2.31
C ALA A 199 -21.30 -19.20 2.65
N GLN A 200 -20.18 -18.59 2.18
CA GLN A 200 -19.93 -17.17 2.34
C GLN A 200 -20.95 -16.31 1.57
N TYR A 201 -21.31 -16.70 0.34
CA TYR A 201 -22.33 -16.00 -0.44
C TYR A 201 -23.73 -16.11 0.18
N ALA A 202 -24.04 -17.24 0.82
CA ALA A 202 -25.29 -17.41 1.54
C ALA A 202 -25.35 -16.54 2.80
N GLU A 203 -24.26 -16.42 3.54
CA GLU A 203 -24.19 -15.54 4.71
C GLU A 203 -24.30 -14.05 4.29
N GLU A 204 -23.65 -13.63 3.20
CA GLU A 204 -23.80 -12.29 2.64
C GLU A 204 -25.24 -11.98 2.22
N ALA A 205 -25.94 -12.95 1.61
CA ALA A 205 -27.36 -12.81 1.29
C ALA A 205 -28.22 -12.64 2.55
N LYS A 206 -27.97 -13.48 3.57
CA LYS A 206 -28.67 -13.43 4.86
C LYS A 206 -28.45 -12.12 5.60
N GLU A 207 -27.23 -11.56 5.61
CA GLU A 207 -26.94 -10.24 6.20
C GLU A 207 -27.75 -9.13 5.51
N ARG A 208 -28.10 -9.30 4.23
CA ARG A 208 -28.97 -8.41 3.45
C ARG A 208 -30.45 -8.71 3.59
N GLY A 209 -30.83 -9.71 4.38
CA GLY A 209 -32.23 -10.13 4.53
C GLY A 209 -32.80 -10.87 3.30
N LEU A 210 -31.93 -11.50 2.48
CA LEU A 210 -32.27 -12.22 1.26
C LEU A 210 -32.08 -13.73 1.46
N GLU A 211 -32.90 -14.52 0.74
CA GLU A 211 -32.68 -15.96 0.59
C GLU A 211 -31.74 -16.25 -0.58
N GLY A 212 -31.01 -17.36 -0.55
CA GLY A 212 -30.08 -17.75 -1.60
C GLY A 212 -28.67 -17.22 -1.38
N TYR A 213 -28.11 -16.57 -2.39
CA TYR A 213 -26.69 -16.20 -2.44
C TYR A 213 -26.52 -14.75 -2.90
N ALA A 214 -25.52 -14.04 -2.38
CA ALA A 214 -25.17 -12.71 -2.84
C ALA A 214 -23.65 -12.62 -3.14
N ILE A 215 -23.32 -12.17 -4.34
CA ILE A 215 -21.93 -11.92 -4.78
C ILE A 215 -21.70 -10.42 -4.84
N THR A 216 -20.70 -9.91 -4.14
CA THR A 216 -20.31 -8.50 -4.12
C THR A 216 -19.05 -8.25 -4.96
N LEU A 217 -18.65 -6.97 -5.12
CA LEU A 217 -17.39 -6.61 -5.77
C LEU A 217 -16.20 -6.55 -4.80
N GLN A 218 -16.38 -6.94 -3.55
CA GLN A 218 -15.27 -7.12 -2.62
C GLN A 218 -14.40 -8.31 -3.05
N TYR A 219 -13.09 -8.20 -2.85
CA TYR A 219 -12.10 -9.15 -3.37
C TYR A 219 -12.42 -10.62 -3.00
N PRO A 220 -12.71 -11.00 -1.72
CA PRO A 220 -13.00 -12.38 -1.36
C PRO A 220 -14.31 -12.93 -1.94
N SER A 221 -15.20 -12.07 -2.40
CA SER A 221 -16.45 -12.44 -3.07
C SER A 221 -16.30 -12.51 -4.59
N TYR A 222 -15.68 -11.50 -5.19
CA TYR A 222 -15.55 -11.36 -6.63
C TYR A 222 -14.58 -12.37 -7.25
N ILE A 223 -13.38 -12.51 -6.68
CA ILE A 223 -12.32 -13.36 -7.28
C ILE A 223 -12.72 -14.83 -7.38
N PRO A 224 -13.26 -15.48 -6.32
CA PRO A 224 -13.69 -16.87 -6.46
C PRO A 224 -14.77 -17.07 -7.52
N ALA A 225 -15.72 -16.14 -7.66
CA ALA A 225 -16.73 -16.24 -8.71
C ALA A 225 -16.10 -16.20 -10.10
N MET A 226 -15.12 -15.31 -10.33
CA MET A 226 -14.40 -15.23 -11.61
C MET A 226 -13.52 -16.43 -11.89
N THR A 227 -13.01 -17.08 -10.84
CA THR A 227 -12.10 -18.22 -10.93
C THR A 227 -12.84 -19.54 -11.16
N TYR A 228 -13.98 -19.74 -10.47
CA TYR A 228 -14.60 -21.05 -10.38
C TYR A 228 -15.96 -21.16 -11.05
N ALA A 229 -16.71 -20.07 -11.25
CA ALA A 229 -18.05 -20.19 -11.83
C ALA A 229 -18.02 -20.74 -13.26
N ASP A 230 -18.68 -21.88 -13.50
CA ASP A 230 -18.83 -22.44 -14.85
C ASP A 230 -19.70 -21.54 -15.74
N ASN A 231 -20.65 -20.81 -15.14
CA ASN A 231 -21.54 -19.89 -15.84
C ASN A 231 -20.79 -18.67 -16.40
N ARG A 232 -20.46 -18.72 -17.69
CA ARG A 232 -19.73 -17.65 -18.40
C ARG A 232 -20.47 -16.31 -18.37
N ASN A 233 -21.82 -16.34 -18.44
CA ASN A 233 -22.62 -15.11 -18.38
C ASN A 233 -22.51 -14.43 -17.02
N LEU A 234 -22.45 -15.21 -15.94
CA LEU A 234 -22.22 -14.68 -14.59
C LEU A 234 -20.84 -14.01 -14.52
N ARG A 235 -19.77 -14.65 -15.02
CA ARG A 235 -18.44 -14.04 -15.07
C ARG A 235 -18.43 -12.74 -15.86
N GLN A 236 -19.09 -12.71 -17.03
CA GLN A 236 -19.23 -11.51 -17.85
C GLN A 236 -19.94 -10.39 -17.10
N GLU A 237 -21.08 -10.67 -16.45
CA GLU A 237 -21.84 -9.68 -15.67
C GLU A 237 -21.02 -9.09 -14.54
N LEU A 238 -20.34 -9.95 -13.75
CA LEU A 238 -19.50 -9.52 -12.64
C LEU A 238 -18.29 -8.70 -13.12
N ALA A 239 -17.66 -9.11 -14.22
CA ALA A 239 -16.54 -8.37 -14.82
C ALA A 239 -16.96 -6.99 -15.32
N LEU A 240 -18.13 -6.90 -15.95
CA LEU A 240 -18.72 -5.61 -16.38
C LEU A 240 -19.01 -4.72 -15.16
N ALA A 241 -19.64 -5.26 -14.13
CA ALA A 241 -19.93 -4.51 -12.92
C ALA A 241 -18.64 -4.01 -12.25
N ASN A 242 -17.61 -4.87 -12.13
CA ASN A 242 -16.33 -4.48 -11.58
C ASN A 242 -15.59 -3.44 -12.43
N GLY A 243 -15.61 -3.58 -13.76
CA GLY A 243 -14.98 -2.64 -14.69
C GLY A 243 -15.73 -1.32 -14.86
N LYS A 244 -17.00 -1.26 -14.43
CA LYS A 244 -17.82 -0.04 -14.40
C LYS A 244 -17.80 0.69 -13.07
N LYS A 245 -17.04 0.22 -12.09
CA LYS A 245 -16.88 0.95 -10.81
C LYS A 245 -16.37 2.35 -11.05
N ALA A 246 -17.14 3.34 -10.63
CA ALA A 246 -16.85 4.76 -10.80
C ALA A 246 -16.64 5.19 -12.30
N PHE A 247 -17.24 4.44 -13.25
CA PHE A 247 -17.13 4.64 -14.71
C PHE A 247 -18.49 4.56 -15.44
N ASP A 248 -19.57 4.70 -14.76
CA ASP A 248 -20.93 4.50 -15.32
C ASP A 248 -21.67 5.79 -15.68
N GLY A 249 -21.04 6.96 -15.49
CA GLY A 249 -21.67 8.28 -15.67
C GLY A 249 -22.66 8.64 -14.57
N GLY A 250 -22.75 7.83 -13.51
CA GLY A 250 -23.63 8.03 -12.37
C GLY A 250 -23.04 8.94 -11.28
N GLU A 251 -23.64 8.87 -10.10
CA GLU A 251 -23.29 9.70 -8.94
C GLU A 251 -21.81 9.53 -8.51
N PHE A 252 -21.27 8.32 -8.64
CA PHE A 252 -19.91 7.97 -8.20
C PHE A 252 -18.87 8.01 -9.31
N ASP A 253 -19.18 8.61 -10.48
CA ASP A 253 -18.30 8.64 -11.63
C ASP A 253 -17.05 9.49 -11.39
N ASN A 254 -15.87 8.90 -11.61
CA ASN A 254 -14.57 9.53 -11.38
C ASN A 254 -13.90 10.12 -12.63
N GLN A 255 -14.47 9.99 -13.83
CA GLN A 255 -13.82 10.43 -15.07
C GLN A 255 -13.47 11.92 -15.06
N ASN A 256 -14.40 12.77 -14.61
CA ASN A 256 -14.17 14.20 -14.49
C ASN A 256 -13.20 14.55 -13.35
N LEU A 257 -13.19 13.76 -12.27
CA LEU A 257 -12.23 13.93 -11.18
C LEU A 257 -10.81 13.63 -11.64
N ILE A 258 -10.58 12.56 -12.40
CA ILE A 258 -9.28 12.23 -12.99
C ILE A 258 -8.74 13.43 -13.78
N LYS A 259 -9.54 13.96 -14.72
CA LYS A 259 -9.12 15.11 -15.55
C LYS A 259 -8.73 16.32 -14.70
N LYS A 260 -9.51 16.61 -13.66
CA LYS A 260 -9.20 17.72 -12.73
C LYS A 260 -7.92 17.45 -11.93
N ILE A 261 -7.75 16.27 -11.41
CA ILE A 261 -6.57 15.88 -10.61
C ILE A 261 -5.28 16.00 -11.44
N ILE A 262 -5.25 15.40 -12.64
CA ILE A 262 -4.04 15.44 -13.49
C ILE A 262 -3.72 16.87 -13.96
N ASN A 263 -4.73 17.69 -14.27
CA ASN A 263 -4.54 19.08 -14.62
C ASN A 263 -3.99 19.91 -13.46
N LEU A 264 -4.51 19.72 -12.25
CA LEU A 264 -4.00 20.42 -11.06
C LEU A 264 -2.55 19.99 -10.74
N ARG A 265 -2.23 18.70 -10.90
CA ARG A 265 -0.87 18.18 -10.74
C ARG A 265 0.09 18.83 -11.77
N GLN A 266 -0.33 18.96 -13.01
CA GLN A 266 0.44 19.63 -14.05
C GLN A 266 0.67 21.12 -13.70
N GLN A 267 -0.38 21.83 -13.32
CA GLN A 267 -0.28 23.23 -12.89
C GLN A 267 0.66 23.41 -11.69
N LYS A 268 0.59 22.49 -10.71
CA LYS A 268 1.51 22.48 -9.58
C LYS A 268 2.97 22.35 -10.05
N ALA A 269 3.24 21.38 -10.91
CA ALA A 269 4.58 21.13 -11.44
C ALA A 269 5.13 22.33 -12.21
N GLU A 270 4.34 22.90 -13.12
CA GLU A 270 4.73 24.08 -13.90
C GLU A 270 5.00 25.29 -13.02
N LEU A 271 4.15 25.52 -12.02
CA LEU A 271 4.30 26.62 -11.07
C LEU A 271 5.61 26.51 -10.28
N LEU A 272 6.05 25.28 -9.99
CA LEU A 272 7.29 24.97 -9.28
C LEU A 272 8.51 24.84 -10.22
N GLY A 273 8.33 25.08 -11.54
CA GLY A 273 9.42 25.11 -12.52
C GLY A 273 9.75 23.74 -13.15
N TYR A 274 8.91 22.72 -12.97
CA TYR A 274 9.06 21.41 -13.61
C TYR A 274 8.25 21.33 -14.90
N LYS A 275 8.73 20.56 -15.86
CA LYS A 275 8.03 20.36 -17.14
C LYS A 275 6.69 19.63 -16.99
N ASN A 276 6.65 18.67 -16.11
CA ASN A 276 5.46 17.87 -15.81
C ASN A 276 5.51 17.32 -14.38
N PHE A 277 4.39 16.74 -13.92
CA PHE A 277 4.26 16.23 -12.56
C PHE A 277 5.17 15.02 -12.29
N ALA A 278 5.46 14.20 -13.30
CA ALA A 278 6.38 13.07 -13.14
C ALA A 278 7.81 13.54 -12.86
N GLU A 279 8.31 14.61 -13.51
CA GLU A 279 9.61 15.20 -13.18
C GLU A 279 9.64 15.71 -11.73
N TYR A 280 8.59 16.42 -11.31
CA TYR A 280 8.45 16.88 -9.93
C TYR A 280 8.52 15.73 -8.92
N VAL A 281 7.79 14.63 -9.14
CA VAL A 281 7.77 13.49 -8.21
C VAL A 281 9.09 12.73 -8.22
N LEU A 282 9.63 12.44 -9.42
CA LEU A 282 10.78 11.55 -9.58
C LEU A 282 12.12 12.17 -9.11
N GLU A 283 12.21 13.47 -8.95
CA GLU A 283 13.34 14.11 -8.27
C GLU A 283 13.57 13.52 -6.86
N GLU A 284 12.49 13.10 -6.19
CA GLU A 284 12.53 12.48 -4.86
C GLU A 284 12.37 10.94 -4.90
N ARG A 285 12.91 10.32 -5.94
CA ARG A 285 12.89 8.86 -6.12
C ARG A 285 14.29 8.33 -6.46
N MET A 286 14.53 7.03 -6.29
CA MET A 286 15.76 6.37 -6.73
C MET A 286 15.91 6.42 -8.27
N ALA A 287 14.79 6.36 -8.98
CA ALA A 287 14.76 6.44 -10.45
C ALA A 287 15.12 7.83 -11.01
N GLU A 288 14.93 8.92 -10.25
CA GLU A 288 15.34 10.29 -10.52
C GLU A 288 14.72 10.97 -11.77
N SER A 289 14.22 10.23 -12.75
CA SER A 289 13.67 10.83 -13.97
C SER A 289 12.65 9.96 -14.70
N PRO A 290 11.68 10.58 -15.44
CA PRO A 290 10.73 9.84 -16.27
C PRO A 290 11.41 8.94 -17.30
N LYS A 291 12.53 9.39 -17.89
CA LYS A 291 13.26 8.59 -18.88
C LYS A 291 13.76 7.28 -18.30
N LYS A 292 14.37 7.29 -17.10
CA LYS A 292 14.84 6.06 -16.43
C LYS A 292 13.68 5.11 -16.14
N VAL A 293 12.53 5.63 -15.71
CA VAL A 293 11.33 4.81 -15.47
C VAL A 293 10.83 4.17 -16.75
N PHE A 294 10.68 4.94 -17.85
CA PHE A 294 10.24 4.38 -19.12
C PHE A 294 11.22 3.36 -19.69
N ASP A 295 12.53 3.62 -19.61
CA ASP A 295 13.56 2.68 -20.05
C ASP A 295 13.46 1.36 -19.30
N PHE A 296 13.31 1.42 -17.96
CA PHE A 296 13.13 0.26 -17.11
C PHE A 296 11.85 -0.54 -17.44
N LEU A 297 10.69 0.15 -17.52
CA LEU A 297 9.42 -0.51 -17.85
C LEU A 297 9.47 -1.15 -19.24
N ASN A 298 10.08 -0.50 -20.25
CA ASN A 298 10.21 -1.04 -21.59
C ASN A 298 11.20 -2.24 -21.66
N GLN A 299 12.25 -2.23 -20.85
CA GLN A 299 13.15 -3.39 -20.73
C GLN A 299 12.39 -4.62 -20.22
N LEU A 300 11.61 -4.47 -19.16
CA LEU A 300 10.79 -5.56 -18.63
C LEU A 300 9.69 -5.98 -19.60
N LEU A 301 9.06 -5.03 -20.30
CA LEU A 301 8.04 -5.32 -21.31
C LEU A 301 8.60 -6.20 -22.43
N THR A 302 9.78 -5.83 -22.94
CA THR A 302 10.44 -6.61 -23.99
C THR A 302 10.76 -8.04 -23.54
N ALA A 303 11.20 -8.21 -22.30
CA ALA A 303 11.53 -9.51 -21.75
C ALA A 303 10.28 -10.37 -21.47
N ALA A 304 9.20 -9.79 -20.96
CA ALA A 304 8.01 -10.52 -20.52
C ALA A 304 7.04 -10.89 -21.66
N THR A 305 6.97 -10.08 -22.74
CA THR A 305 5.99 -10.24 -23.82
C THR A 305 5.97 -11.66 -24.43
N PRO A 306 7.10 -12.28 -24.82
CA PRO A 306 7.07 -13.61 -25.42
C PRO A 306 6.50 -14.70 -24.49
N TYR A 307 6.74 -14.56 -23.19
CA TYR A 307 6.19 -15.48 -22.17
C TYR A 307 4.68 -15.29 -22.01
N ALA A 308 4.24 -14.05 -21.91
CA ALA A 308 2.83 -13.71 -21.78
C ALA A 308 2.00 -14.17 -23.01
N GLU A 309 2.51 -13.96 -24.22
CA GLU A 309 1.87 -14.42 -25.45
C GLU A 309 1.70 -15.95 -25.48
N LYS A 310 2.74 -16.69 -25.09
CA LYS A 310 2.72 -18.15 -25.00
C LYS A 310 1.71 -18.62 -23.94
N GLU A 311 1.67 -17.97 -22.78
CA GLU A 311 0.73 -18.28 -21.71
C GLU A 311 -0.72 -18.09 -22.16
N ILE A 312 -1.03 -16.95 -22.78
CA ILE A 312 -2.39 -16.65 -23.26
C ILE A 312 -2.80 -17.57 -24.43
N ALA A 313 -1.85 -17.96 -25.28
CA ALA A 313 -2.14 -18.94 -26.33
C ALA A 313 -2.63 -20.28 -25.73
N GLN A 314 -2.02 -20.77 -24.65
CA GLN A 314 -2.45 -21.99 -23.96
C GLN A 314 -3.88 -21.85 -23.38
N LEU A 315 -4.22 -20.69 -22.80
CA LEU A 315 -5.58 -20.46 -22.31
C LEU A 315 -6.60 -20.44 -23.46
N LYS A 316 -6.26 -19.81 -24.59
CA LYS A 316 -7.13 -19.78 -25.77
C LYS A 316 -7.37 -21.18 -26.37
N GLU A 317 -6.37 -22.06 -26.32
CA GLU A 317 -6.52 -23.46 -26.74
C GLU A 317 -7.51 -24.22 -25.85
N LEU A 318 -7.42 -24.02 -24.52
CA LEU A 318 -8.39 -24.62 -23.57
C LEU A 318 -9.80 -24.06 -23.77
N ALA A 319 -9.96 -22.75 -23.92
CA ALA A 319 -11.24 -22.12 -24.17
C ALA A 319 -11.88 -22.64 -25.46
N LYS A 320 -11.09 -22.82 -26.51
CA LYS A 320 -11.54 -23.37 -27.79
C LYS A 320 -12.00 -24.83 -27.65
N ALA A 321 -11.32 -25.64 -26.83
CA ALA A 321 -11.75 -27.00 -26.55
C ALA A 321 -13.13 -27.06 -25.84
N ASP A 322 -13.46 -26.04 -25.05
CA ASP A 322 -14.78 -25.86 -24.40
C ASP A 322 -15.80 -25.15 -25.35
N GLY A 323 -15.48 -24.93 -26.62
CA GLY A 323 -16.38 -24.29 -27.61
C GLY A 323 -16.41 -22.76 -27.57
N ILE A 324 -15.42 -22.12 -26.92
CA ILE A 324 -15.27 -20.66 -26.87
C ILE A 324 -14.27 -20.24 -27.94
N ASP A 325 -14.75 -19.82 -29.10
CA ASP A 325 -13.91 -19.36 -30.20
C ASP A 325 -13.20 -18.03 -29.91
N LYS A 326 -13.84 -17.16 -29.12
CA LYS A 326 -13.31 -15.86 -28.71
C LYS A 326 -13.24 -15.75 -27.21
N MET A 327 -12.04 -15.90 -26.67
CA MET A 327 -11.75 -15.71 -25.27
C MET A 327 -11.66 -14.22 -24.94
N GLU A 328 -12.36 -13.78 -23.91
CA GLU A 328 -12.37 -12.42 -23.40
C GLU A 328 -11.61 -12.30 -22.06
N ALA A 329 -11.30 -11.09 -21.62
CA ALA A 329 -10.55 -10.87 -20.37
C ALA A 329 -11.22 -11.50 -19.14
N TYR A 330 -12.57 -11.54 -19.09
CA TYR A 330 -13.32 -12.16 -17.99
C TYR A 330 -13.25 -13.70 -17.96
N ASP A 331 -12.72 -14.32 -18.99
CA ASP A 331 -12.48 -15.77 -19.04
C ASP A 331 -11.10 -16.14 -18.48
N HIS A 332 -10.19 -15.15 -18.33
CA HIS A 332 -8.79 -15.40 -17.97
C HIS A 332 -8.65 -16.21 -16.67
N ALA A 333 -9.24 -15.74 -15.57
CA ALA A 333 -9.09 -16.36 -14.27
C ALA A 333 -9.59 -17.82 -14.27
N TYR A 334 -10.74 -18.07 -14.92
CA TYR A 334 -11.34 -19.39 -15.05
C TYR A 334 -10.43 -20.36 -15.81
N TYR A 335 -9.93 -19.96 -17.00
CA TYR A 335 -9.06 -20.82 -17.79
C TYR A 335 -7.65 -20.93 -17.25
N ALA A 336 -7.15 -19.91 -16.56
CA ALA A 336 -5.88 -19.99 -15.85
C ALA A 336 -5.94 -21.03 -14.74
N GLU A 337 -7.03 -21.07 -13.95
CA GLU A 337 -7.23 -22.10 -12.92
C GLU A 337 -7.35 -23.51 -13.53
N LYS A 338 -8.10 -23.67 -14.61
CA LYS A 338 -8.16 -24.94 -15.34
C LYS A 338 -6.79 -25.41 -15.81
N LEU A 339 -5.99 -24.52 -16.39
CA LEU A 339 -4.63 -24.81 -16.85
C LEU A 339 -3.69 -25.14 -15.67
N ARG A 340 -3.79 -24.39 -14.57
CA ARG A 340 -3.02 -24.62 -13.34
C ARG A 340 -3.30 -26.00 -12.77
N LYS A 341 -4.56 -26.38 -12.69
CA LYS A 341 -4.98 -27.70 -12.26
C LYS A 341 -4.45 -28.81 -13.19
N GLN A 342 -4.52 -28.61 -14.51
CA GLN A 342 -4.02 -29.60 -15.47
C GLN A 342 -2.48 -29.76 -15.41
N LYS A 343 -1.73 -28.66 -15.22
CA LYS A 343 -0.25 -28.68 -15.24
C LYS A 343 0.36 -29.15 -13.93
N PHE A 344 -0.20 -28.70 -12.82
CA PHE A 344 0.41 -28.88 -11.51
C PHE A 344 -0.43 -29.78 -10.59
N ASP A 345 -1.65 -30.16 -11.01
CA ASP A 345 -2.60 -30.88 -10.15
C ASP A 345 -2.71 -30.19 -8.78
N LEU A 346 -2.90 -28.87 -8.82
CA LEU A 346 -2.94 -27.97 -7.67
C LEU A 346 -4.25 -27.16 -7.72
N ASN A 347 -4.95 -27.14 -6.58
CA ASN A 347 -6.18 -26.35 -6.40
C ASN A 347 -6.07 -25.56 -5.10
N ASP A 348 -6.37 -24.27 -5.12
CA ASP A 348 -6.32 -23.42 -3.94
C ASP A 348 -7.25 -23.88 -2.83
N GLU A 349 -8.43 -24.43 -3.17
CA GLU A 349 -9.37 -24.96 -2.17
C GLU A 349 -8.83 -26.19 -1.43
N GLU A 350 -7.93 -26.97 -2.07
CA GLU A 350 -7.23 -28.07 -1.42
C GLU A 350 -6.04 -27.61 -0.57
N LEU A 351 -5.54 -26.40 -0.81
CA LEU A 351 -4.45 -25.80 -0.03
C LEU A 351 -4.97 -25.02 1.18
N LYS A 352 -6.09 -24.30 1.06
CA LYS A 352 -6.68 -23.49 2.13
C LYS A 352 -6.72 -24.20 3.50
N PRO A 353 -7.12 -25.47 3.63
CA PRO A 353 -7.13 -26.17 4.92
C PRO A 353 -5.79 -26.21 5.65
N PHE A 354 -4.67 -26.00 4.94
CA PHE A 354 -3.33 -25.95 5.50
C PHE A 354 -2.90 -24.54 5.94
N PHE A 355 -3.70 -23.52 5.63
CA PHE A 355 -3.40 -22.10 5.88
C PHE A 355 -4.48 -21.40 6.71
N PRO A 356 -4.81 -21.93 7.92
CA PRO A 356 -5.66 -21.14 8.83
C PRO A 356 -4.93 -19.84 9.23
N LEU A 357 -5.65 -18.72 9.22
CA LEU A 357 -5.11 -17.38 9.43
C LEU A 357 -4.20 -17.27 10.67
N GLU A 358 -4.63 -17.83 11.80
CA GLU A 358 -3.87 -17.80 13.05
C GLU A 358 -2.50 -18.50 12.90
N LYS A 359 -2.45 -19.61 12.17
CA LYS A 359 -1.20 -20.34 11.94
C LYS A 359 -0.27 -19.62 10.98
N VAL A 360 -0.82 -18.93 9.99
CA VAL A 360 -0.04 -18.10 9.07
C VAL A 360 0.50 -16.87 9.79
N GLN A 361 -0.29 -16.23 10.65
CA GLN A 361 0.17 -15.14 11.51
C GLN A 361 1.29 -15.61 12.46
N ASP A 362 1.10 -16.75 13.15
CA ASP A 362 2.14 -17.34 14.01
C ASP A 362 3.43 -17.60 13.22
N ALA A 363 3.30 -18.01 11.94
CA ALA A 363 4.46 -18.24 11.08
C ALA A 363 5.24 -16.95 10.79
N VAL A 364 4.56 -15.85 10.52
CA VAL A 364 5.21 -14.53 10.36
C VAL A 364 5.93 -14.15 11.65
N PHE A 365 5.26 -14.22 12.79
CA PHE A 365 5.86 -13.89 14.09
C PHE A 365 7.09 -14.76 14.40
N ASN A 366 7.01 -16.06 14.12
CA ASN A 366 8.14 -16.97 14.30
C ASN A 366 9.29 -16.66 13.33
N LEU A 367 9.00 -16.26 12.09
CA LEU A 367 10.02 -15.86 11.12
C LEU A 367 10.74 -14.60 11.59
N GLU A 368 10.00 -13.58 11.98
CA GLU A 368 10.56 -12.32 12.47
C GLU A 368 11.31 -12.52 13.80
N GLY A 369 10.79 -13.39 14.66
CA GLY A 369 11.50 -13.82 15.87
C GLY A 369 12.85 -14.48 15.56
N LYS A 370 12.88 -15.42 14.60
CA LYS A 370 14.08 -16.14 14.20
C LYS A 370 15.13 -15.24 13.52
N LEU A 371 14.69 -14.33 12.66
CA LEU A 371 15.59 -13.46 11.90
C LEU A 371 16.03 -12.22 12.68
N PHE A 372 15.13 -11.64 13.46
CA PHE A 372 15.32 -10.29 14.03
C PHE A 372 15.21 -10.25 15.55
N ASN A 373 14.98 -11.41 16.19
CA ASN A 373 14.83 -11.56 17.63
C ASN A 373 13.63 -10.78 18.19
N LEU A 374 12.50 -10.77 17.44
CA LEU A 374 11.26 -10.16 17.87
C LEU A 374 10.35 -11.17 18.58
N ASP A 375 9.65 -10.72 19.61
CA ASP A 375 8.65 -11.48 20.36
C ASP A 375 7.32 -10.74 20.37
N PHE A 376 6.23 -11.43 20.00
CA PHE A 376 4.89 -10.88 19.84
C PHE A 376 3.95 -11.40 20.92
N LYS A 377 3.43 -10.53 21.74
CA LYS A 377 2.54 -10.88 22.85
C LYS A 377 1.18 -10.23 22.65
N GLU A 378 0.14 -11.05 22.46
CA GLU A 378 -1.24 -10.55 22.38
C GLU A 378 -1.67 -9.92 23.69
N VAL A 379 -2.34 -8.76 23.61
CA VAL A 379 -2.82 -8.01 24.76
C VAL A 379 -4.27 -7.57 24.57
N THR A 380 -5.01 -7.47 25.69
CA THR A 380 -6.42 -7.06 25.70
C THR A 380 -6.66 -5.78 26.49
N ASP A 381 -5.62 -5.24 27.09
CA ASP A 381 -5.64 -4.03 27.93
C ASP A 381 -5.37 -2.73 27.15
N ILE A 382 -5.23 -2.82 25.81
CA ILE A 382 -5.16 -1.68 24.89
C ILE A 382 -6.48 -1.59 24.12
N GLN A 383 -6.99 -0.37 23.98
CA GLN A 383 -8.27 -0.11 23.28
C GLN A 383 -8.11 -0.31 21.76
N LYS A 384 -9.15 -0.84 21.13
CA LYS A 384 -9.20 -1.10 19.69
C LYS A 384 -10.37 -0.39 19.03
N TYR A 385 -10.21 -0.02 17.77
CA TYR A 385 -11.23 0.73 17.01
C TYR A 385 -12.35 -0.15 16.45
N HIS A 386 -12.15 -1.47 16.34
CA HIS A 386 -13.17 -2.42 15.91
C HIS A 386 -13.04 -3.74 16.68
N SER A 387 -14.16 -4.47 16.86
CA SER A 387 -14.17 -5.72 17.65
C SER A 387 -13.27 -6.82 17.09
N GLU A 388 -13.11 -6.89 15.76
CA GLU A 388 -12.27 -7.88 15.07
C GLU A 388 -10.77 -7.57 15.10
N VAL A 389 -10.36 -6.36 15.51
CA VAL A 389 -8.94 -5.98 15.61
C VAL A 389 -8.29 -6.71 16.78
N ARG A 390 -7.09 -7.26 16.55
CA ARG A 390 -6.24 -7.83 17.60
C ARG A 390 -5.01 -6.94 17.79
N ILE A 391 -4.45 -6.94 19.01
CA ILE A 391 -3.35 -6.05 19.37
C ILE A 391 -2.22 -6.86 19.99
N TYR A 392 -1.00 -6.53 19.58
CA TYR A 392 0.21 -7.17 20.07
C TYR A 392 1.21 -6.14 20.58
N GLU A 393 1.83 -6.42 21.71
CA GLU A 393 3.09 -5.82 22.12
C GLU A 393 4.22 -6.56 21.41
N VAL A 394 5.13 -5.82 20.79
CA VAL A 394 6.30 -6.38 20.09
C VAL A 394 7.54 -6.03 20.91
N PHE A 395 8.32 -7.03 21.27
CA PHE A 395 9.52 -6.88 22.08
C PHE A 395 10.78 -7.36 21.33
N GLU A 396 11.91 -6.78 21.67
CA GLU A 396 13.24 -7.29 21.38
C GLU A 396 14.05 -7.27 22.66
N ASN A 397 14.57 -8.42 23.10
CA ASN A 397 15.33 -8.56 24.36
C ASN A 397 14.60 -7.92 25.56
N ASN A 398 13.30 -8.15 25.70
CA ASN A 398 12.38 -7.57 26.68
C ASN A 398 12.18 -6.03 26.59
N ASN A 399 12.70 -5.36 25.57
CA ASN A 399 12.43 -3.95 25.33
C ASN A 399 11.29 -3.82 24.32
N LEU A 400 10.29 -2.99 24.64
CA LEU A 400 9.20 -2.70 23.73
C LEU A 400 9.74 -2.07 22.44
N LYS A 401 9.36 -2.62 21.28
CA LYS A 401 9.69 -2.10 19.96
C LYS A 401 8.51 -1.45 19.26
N ALA A 402 7.31 -1.99 19.45
CA ALA A 402 6.10 -1.44 18.85
C ALA A 402 4.83 -1.93 19.57
N VAL A 403 3.72 -1.22 19.33
CA VAL A 403 2.37 -1.76 19.48
C VAL A 403 1.83 -2.03 18.09
N LEU A 404 1.38 -3.26 17.85
CA LEU A 404 0.91 -3.72 16.54
C LEU A 404 -0.59 -4.03 16.61
N TYR A 405 -1.35 -3.37 15.72
CA TYR A 405 -2.77 -3.63 15.48
C TYR A 405 -2.89 -4.45 14.20
N VAL A 406 -3.71 -5.50 14.21
CA VAL A 406 -3.99 -6.32 13.04
C VAL A 406 -5.49 -6.39 12.78
N ASP A 407 -5.88 -6.09 11.55
CA ASP A 407 -7.26 -5.93 11.11
C ASP A 407 -7.48 -6.68 9.79
N TYR A 408 -7.93 -7.91 9.86
CA TYR A 408 -7.84 -8.87 8.76
C TYR A 408 -9.06 -8.92 7.83
N PHE A 409 -10.26 -8.52 8.29
CA PHE A 409 -11.50 -8.87 7.60
C PHE A 409 -12.17 -7.69 6.90
N PRO A 410 -12.82 -7.91 5.73
CA PRO A 410 -13.56 -6.88 5.03
C PRO A 410 -14.81 -6.46 5.79
N ARG A 411 -15.22 -5.21 5.61
CA ARG A 411 -16.49 -4.64 6.09
C ARG A 411 -16.87 -3.40 5.28
N LYS A 412 -18.13 -2.96 5.38
CA LYS A 412 -18.69 -1.86 4.59
C LYS A 412 -17.88 -0.56 4.69
N GLY A 413 -17.38 -0.24 5.88
CA GLY A 413 -16.59 0.98 6.14
C GLY A 413 -15.09 0.83 5.89
N LYS A 414 -14.64 -0.22 5.22
CA LYS A 414 -13.21 -0.52 5.02
C LYS A 414 -12.84 -0.49 3.54
N ARG A 415 -11.80 0.24 3.19
CA ARG A 415 -11.25 0.28 1.84
C ARG A 415 -10.76 -1.11 1.41
N ALA A 416 -10.90 -1.41 0.13
CA ALA A 416 -10.40 -2.66 -0.45
C ALA A 416 -8.86 -2.67 -0.53
N GLY A 417 -8.29 -3.87 -0.62
CA GLY A 417 -6.85 -4.12 -0.66
C GLY A 417 -6.27 -4.46 0.71
N ALA A 418 -4.95 -4.43 0.82
CA ALA A 418 -4.22 -4.55 2.07
C ALA A 418 -3.22 -3.40 2.17
N TRP A 419 -2.86 -3.02 3.38
CA TRP A 419 -1.88 -1.96 3.62
C TRP A 419 -1.37 -1.96 5.06
N MET A 420 -0.15 -1.46 5.24
CA MET A 420 0.40 -1.09 6.54
C MET A 420 0.30 0.42 6.73
N THR A 421 0.06 0.86 7.96
CA THR A 421 0.09 2.25 8.36
C THR A 421 0.52 2.42 9.82
N SER A 422 0.69 3.65 10.28
CA SER A 422 1.06 3.96 11.66
C SER A 422 0.06 4.93 12.30
N PHE A 423 -0.34 4.66 13.54
CA PHE A 423 -1.03 5.63 14.39
C PHE A 423 -0.04 6.58 15.09
N LYS A 424 1.22 6.20 15.17
CA LYS A 424 2.31 6.96 15.77
C LYS A 424 3.64 6.47 15.21
N ASN A 425 4.52 7.39 14.79
CA ASN A 425 5.86 7.05 14.33
C ASN A 425 6.85 6.92 15.50
N GLN A 426 7.96 6.22 15.25
CA GLN A 426 9.07 6.13 16.19
C GLN A 426 9.91 7.40 16.14
N TRP A 427 10.43 7.84 17.30
CA TRP A 427 11.45 8.88 17.39
C TRP A 427 12.24 8.76 18.71
N LYS A 428 13.44 9.36 18.75
CA LYS A 428 14.24 9.48 19.95
C LYS A 428 14.57 10.95 20.24
N LYS A 429 14.40 11.38 21.50
CA LYS A 429 14.79 12.71 21.92
C LYS A 429 15.30 12.66 23.37
N ASN A 430 16.52 13.11 23.60
CA ASN A 430 17.18 12.99 24.90
C ASN A 430 17.22 11.53 25.36
N SER A 431 16.61 11.21 26.53
CA SER A 431 16.48 9.84 27.04
C SER A 431 15.15 9.15 26.66
N ALA A 432 14.26 9.83 25.95
CA ALA A 432 12.99 9.26 25.50
C ALA A 432 13.18 8.49 24.19
N ASP A 433 12.60 7.29 24.14
CA ASP A 433 12.47 6.46 22.94
C ASP A 433 10.97 6.19 22.72
N SER A 434 10.36 6.98 21.84
CA SER A 434 8.93 6.85 21.51
C SER A 434 8.76 5.74 20.49
N ARG A 435 8.13 4.63 20.89
CA ARG A 435 7.95 3.48 20.03
C ARG A 435 6.71 3.62 19.13
N PRO A 436 6.74 3.06 17.91
CA PRO A 436 5.68 3.22 16.93
C PRO A 436 4.42 2.41 17.29
N HIS A 437 3.27 2.89 16.82
CA HIS A 437 2.02 2.14 16.83
C HIS A 437 1.66 1.80 15.38
N ILE A 438 1.83 0.55 15.02
CA ILE A 438 1.70 0.04 13.64
C ILE A 438 0.33 -0.60 13.46
N SER A 439 -0.26 -0.47 12.28
CA SER A 439 -1.48 -1.17 11.89
C SER A 439 -1.28 -1.91 10.57
N VAL A 440 -1.59 -3.21 10.56
CA VAL A 440 -1.68 -4.05 9.36
C VAL A 440 -3.15 -4.29 9.08
N VAL A 441 -3.61 -3.89 7.90
CA VAL A 441 -5.01 -3.96 7.49
C VAL A 441 -5.12 -4.81 6.23
N CYS A 442 -6.01 -5.82 6.26
CA CYS A 442 -6.26 -6.73 5.15
C CYS A 442 -7.75 -6.88 4.88
N ASN A 443 -8.11 -7.62 3.83
CA ASN A 443 -9.47 -7.97 3.47
C ASN A 443 -9.54 -9.45 3.12
N PHE A 444 -9.20 -10.32 4.09
CA PHE A 444 -9.17 -11.78 3.92
C PHE A 444 -10.54 -12.41 4.06
N SER A 445 -10.65 -13.65 3.59
CA SER A 445 -11.86 -14.46 3.74
C SER A 445 -12.24 -14.63 5.21
N LYS A 446 -13.47 -14.25 5.57
CA LYS A 446 -13.99 -14.38 6.94
C LYS A 446 -14.14 -15.85 7.36
N PRO A 447 -14.05 -16.16 8.66
CA PRO A 447 -14.50 -17.44 9.17
C PRO A 447 -16.01 -17.62 8.94
N THR A 448 -16.46 -18.86 8.85
CA THR A 448 -17.89 -19.22 8.89
C THR A 448 -18.25 -19.85 10.25
N ALA A 449 -19.51 -20.22 10.44
CA ALA A 449 -19.92 -20.90 11.67
C ALA A 449 -19.14 -22.22 11.92
N ASP A 450 -18.75 -22.91 10.86
CA ASP A 450 -18.16 -24.26 10.92
C ASP A 450 -16.65 -24.29 10.57
N THR A 451 -16.10 -23.21 10.01
CA THR A 451 -14.70 -23.17 9.57
C THR A 451 -14.00 -21.89 10.01
N PRO A 452 -12.73 -21.98 10.47
CA PRO A 452 -11.91 -20.78 10.72
C PRO A 452 -11.66 -20.03 9.41
N SER A 453 -11.06 -18.84 9.49
CA SER A 453 -10.55 -18.15 8.31
C SER A 453 -9.42 -18.98 7.68
N LEU A 454 -9.67 -19.51 6.49
CA LEU A 454 -8.73 -20.30 5.70
C LEU A 454 -8.26 -19.48 4.51
N LEU A 455 -6.96 -19.19 4.46
CA LEU A 455 -6.37 -18.32 3.45
C LEU A 455 -6.07 -19.07 2.16
N THR A 456 -6.29 -18.40 1.02
CA THR A 456 -5.67 -18.80 -0.24
C THR A 456 -4.15 -18.60 -0.13
N PHE A 457 -3.37 -19.27 -0.98
CA PHE A 457 -1.92 -19.05 -0.97
C PHE A 457 -1.54 -17.61 -1.31
N GLN A 458 -2.34 -16.92 -2.13
CA GLN A 458 -2.15 -15.49 -2.40
C GLN A 458 -2.44 -14.63 -1.16
N GLU A 459 -3.46 -14.94 -0.36
CA GLU A 459 -3.70 -14.24 0.91
C GLU A 459 -2.56 -14.50 1.91
N VAL A 460 -1.95 -15.70 1.90
CA VAL A 460 -0.73 -15.98 2.68
C VAL A 460 0.40 -15.05 2.27
N THR A 461 0.72 -14.96 0.98
CA THR A 461 1.79 -14.06 0.51
C THR A 461 1.48 -12.59 0.79
N THR A 462 0.21 -12.17 0.68
CA THR A 462 -0.23 -10.82 1.05
C THR A 462 0.01 -10.53 2.53
N LEU A 463 -0.27 -11.47 3.42
CA LEU A 463 0.00 -11.30 4.85
C LEU A 463 1.51 -11.07 5.12
N PHE A 464 2.37 -11.87 4.48
CA PHE A 464 3.82 -11.69 4.60
C PHE A 464 4.28 -10.34 4.01
N HIS A 465 3.66 -9.90 2.92
CA HIS A 465 3.90 -8.57 2.33
C HIS A 465 3.63 -7.45 3.34
N GLU A 466 2.43 -7.40 3.91
CA GLU A 466 2.05 -6.35 4.86
C GLU A 466 2.90 -6.39 6.15
N PHE A 467 3.29 -7.59 6.58
CA PHE A 467 4.22 -7.73 7.69
C PHE A 467 5.65 -7.30 7.35
N GLY A 468 6.06 -7.35 6.09
CA GLY A 468 7.33 -6.74 5.65
C GLY A 468 7.35 -5.22 5.84
N HIS A 469 6.24 -4.54 5.53
CA HIS A 469 6.07 -3.12 5.84
C HIS A 469 6.00 -2.89 7.36
N ALA A 470 5.24 -3.72 8.09
CA ALA A 470 5.16 -3.64 9.54
C ALA A 470 6.54 -3.80 10.19
N LEU A 471 7.33 -4.77 9.73
CA LEU A 471 8.71 -4.98 10.18
C LEU A 471 9.58 -3.73 9.99
N HIS A 472 9.46 -3.04 8.85
CA HIS A 472 10.17 -1.79 8.59
C HIS A 472 9.82 -0.72 9.64
N GLY A 473 8.55 -0.59 9.99
CA GLY A 473 8.09 0.31 11.06
C GLY A 473 8.52 -0.13 12.46
N ILE A 474 8.39 -1.43 12.79
CA ILE A 474 8.74 -2.01 14.10
C ILE A 474 10.22 -1.84 14.41
N LEU A 475 11.07 -2.09 13.42
CA LEU A 475 12.53 -2.03 13.57
C LEU A 475 13.08 -0.60 13.58
N ALA A 476 12.28 0.41 13.26
CA ALA A 476 12.72 1.80 13.21
C ALA A 476 13.52 2.21 14.46
N ASP A 477 14.66 2.83 14.22
CA ASP A 477 15.60 3.24 15.27
C ASP A 477 16.30 4.56 14.89
N THR A 478 15.49 5.58 14.64
CA THR A 478 15.93 6.91 14.19
C THR A 478 15.75 7.95 15.29
N GLN A 479 16.44 9.06 15.18
CA GLN A 479 16.28 10.19 16.09
C GLN A 479 15.01 10.97 15.72
N TYR A 480 14.75 11.19 14.43
CA TYR A 480 13.68 12.08 13.96
C TYR A 480 12.50 11.30 13.38
N PRO A 481 11.23 11.68 13.74
CA PRO A 481 10.03 10.98 13.26
C PRO A 481 9.87 11.04 11.73
N ASN A 482 10.36 12.10 11.10
CA ASN A 482 10.24 12.34 9.66
C ASN A 482 11.11 11.38 8.81
N LEU A 483 12.08 10.71 9.43
CA LEU A 483 12.99 9.74 8.78
C LEU A 483 12.75 8.31 9.25
N SER A 484 11.70 8.08 10.04
CA SER A 484 11.45 6.82 10.74
C SER A 484 10.72 5.79 9.88
N GLY A 485 11.12 4.54 9.99
CA GLY A 485 10.40 3.38 9.43
C GLY A 485 10.19 3.50 7.93
N THR A 486 8.93 3.50 7.51
CA THR A 486 8.53 3.59 6.10
C THR A 486 8.66 5.00 5.48
N SER A 487 9.19 5.99 6.22
CA SER A 487 9.51 7.33 5.70
C SER A 487 10.79 7.29 4.86
N VAL A 488 10.77 6.56 3.77
CA VAL A 488 11.85 6.34 2.80
C VAL A 488 11.42 6.80 1.41
N LYS A 489 12.33 6.81 0.44
CA LYS A 489 11.95 7.04 -0.95
C LYS A 489 10.96 5.98 -1.42
N TRP A 490 9.91 6.41 -2.13
CA TRP A 490 8.74 5.58 -2.42
C TRP A 490 9.06 4.34 -3.26
N ASP A 491 10.03 4.41 -4.14
CA ASP A 491 10.51 3.29 -4.94
C ASP A 491 11.47 2.33 -4.21
N PHE A 492 11.67 2.56 -2.90
CA PHE A 492 12.35 1.65 -1.99
C PHE A 492 11.37 0.97 -1.00
N VAL A 493 10.21 1.57 -0.76
CA VAL A 493 9.30 1.18 0.33
C VAL A 493 8.81 -0.28 0.22
N GLU A 494 8.70 -0.81 -1.01
CA GLU A 494 8.23 -2.17 -1.26
C GLU A 494 9.32 -3.26 -1.10
N LEU A 495 10.58 -2.89 -0.88
CA LEU A 495 11.64 -3.90 -0.69
C LEU A 495 11.35 -4.84 0.50
N PRO A 496 11.01 -4.37 1.71
CA PRO A 496 10.80 -5.25 2.85
C PRO A 496 9.56 -6.14 2.69
N SER A 497 8.50 -5.63 2.09
CA SER A 497 7.25 -6.35 1.85
C SER A 497 7.45 -7.51 0.87
N GLN A 498 8.00 -7.23 -0.30
CA GLN A 498 8.27 -8.24 -1.32
C GLN A 498 9.36 -9.23 -0.88
N PHE A 499 10.31 -8.79 -0.06
CA PHE A 499 11.33 -9.67 0.50
C PHE A 499 10.73 -10.78 1.36
N LEU A 500 9.78 -10.47 2.26
CA LEU A 500 9.16 -11.48 3.12
C LEU A 500 8.30 -12.48 2.35
N GLU A 501 7.66 -12.08 1.25
CA GLU A 501 6.87 -12.99 0.40
C GLU A 501 7.68 -14.21 -0.06
N ASN A 502 8.99 -14.06 -0.31
CA ASN A 502 9.82 -15.15 -0.79
C ASN A 502 9.88 -16.34 0.18
N TYR A 503 9.78 -16.10 1.49
CA TYR A 503 9.77 -17.19 2.48
C TYR A 503 8.59 -18.12 2.32
N CYS A 504 7.44 -17.64 1.80
CA CYS A 504 6.26 -18.46 1.53
C CYS A 504 6.54 -19.60 0.54
N TYR A 505 7.59 -19.48 -0.27
CA TYR A 505 7.97 -20.48 -1.27
C TYR A 505 9.14 -21.38 -0.82
N GLU A 506 9.77 -21.10 0.33
CA GLU A 506 10.89 -21.90 0.80
C GLU A 506 10.39 -23.17 1.56
N PRO A 507 10.69 -24.38 1.05
CA PRO A 507 10.16 -25.63 1.62
C PRO A 507 10.48 -25.81 3.10
N GLU A 508 11.69 -25.41 3.51
CA GLU A 508 12.14 -25.48 4.90
C GLU A 508 11.25 -24.66 5.83
N PHE A 509 10.82 -23.48 5.37
CA PHE A 509 9.97 -22.60 6.16
C PHE A 509 8.49 -23.01 6.05
N LEU A 510 7.99 -23.30 4.85
CA LEU A 510 6.60 -23.64 4.59
C LEU A 510 6.12 -24.84 5.45
N LYS A 511 6.98 -25.87 5.61
CA LYS A 511 6.71 -27.04 6.47
C LYS A 511 6.50 -26.71 7.95
N THR A 512 6.99 -25.58 8.41
CA THR A 512 6.87 -25.22 9.83
C THR A 512 5.44 -24.88 10.22
N PHE A 513 4.66 -24.33 9.30
CA PHE A 513 3.32 -23.80 9.59
C PHE A 513 2.18 -24.34 8.71
N ALA A 514 2.46 -24.81 7.48
CA ALA A 514 1.44 -25.34 6.58
C ALA A 514 0.92 -26.69 7.10
N LYS A 515 -0.08 -26.63 8.00
CA LYS A 515 -0.68 -27.78 8.69
C LYS A 515 -2.19 -27.73 8.59
N HIS A 516 -2.79 -28.85 8.20
CA HIS A 516 -4.22 -28.98 8.08
C HIS A 516 -4.94 -28.64 9.40
N TYR A 517 -5.91 -27.73 9.36
CA TYR A 517 -6.54 -27.15 10.56
C TYR A 517 -7.27 -28.15 11.45
N GLN A 518 -7.78 -29.26 10.88
CA GLN A 518 -8.49 -30.31 11.63
C GLN A 518 -7.57 -31.47 12.01
N THR A 519 -6.75 -31.97 11.06
CA THR A 519 -5.96 -33.19 11.27
C THR A 519 -4.57 -32.93 11.82
N GLY A 520 -4.05 -31.70 11.69
CA GLY A 520 -2.68 -31.35 12.03
C GLY A 520 -1.63 -31.90 11.04
N GLU A 521 -2.07 -32.57 9.97
CA GLU A 521 -1.17 -33.08 8.93
C GLU A 521 -0.38 -31.95 8.27
N VAL A 522 0.93 -32.13 8.14
CA VAL A 522 1.81 -31.18 7.45
C VAL A 522 1.61 -31.28 5.94
N LEU A 523 1.61 -30.17 5.25
CA LEU A 523 1.55 -30.13 3.79
C LEU A 523 2.67 -31.00 3.20
N SER A 524 2.31 -31.92 2.31
CA SER A 524 3.23 -32.91 1.76
C SER A 524 4.32 -32.28 0.89
N ASP A 525 5.50 -32.94 0.84
CA ASP A 525 6.59 -32.52 -0.05
C ASP A 525 6.18 -32.40 -1.49
N GLU A 526 5.28 -33.29 -1.95
CA GLU A 526 4.72 -33.24 -3.29
C GLU A 526 3.92 -31.95 -3.53
N LYS A 527 3.03 -31.57 -2.61
CA LYS A 527 2.26 -30.32 -2.72
C LYS A 527 3.16 -29.09 -2.63
N ILE A 528 4.16 -29.08 -1.74
CA ILE A 528 5.15 -28.02 -1.66
C ILE A 528 5.93 -27.87 -2.98
N LYS A 529 6.34 -28.99 -3.57
CA LYS A 529 7.00 -28.98 -4.89
C LYS A 529 6.10 -28.38 -5.96
N LYS A 530 4.81 -28.77 -6.00
CA LYS A 530 3.82 -28.22 -6.93
C LYS A 530 3.60 -26.70 -6.74
N ILE A 531 3.55 -26.22 -5.49
CA ILE A 531 3.50 -24.77 -5.20
C ILE A 531 4.71 -24.08 -5.82
N ASN A 532 5.92 -24.61 -5.61
CA ASN A 532 7.14 -24.02 -6.16
C ASN A 532 7.19 -24.06 -7.69
N GLU A 533 6.76 -25.16 -8.31
CA GLU A 533 6.67 -25.30 -9.77
C GLU A 533 5.64 -24.34 -10.38
N SER A 534 4.59 -24.01 -9.62
CA SER A 534 3.55 -23.05 -10.03
C SER A 534 3.89 -21.59 -9.70
N LYS A 535 5.00 -21.31 -9.02
CA LYS A 535 5.36 -19.95 -8.57
C LYS A 535 5.34 -18.92 -9.70
N ASN A 536 5.90 -19.28 -10.84
CA ASN A 536 5.99 -18.41 -12.01
C ASN A 536 4.86 -18.68 -13.04
N PHE A 537 3.78 -19.34 -12.62
CA PHE A 537 2.63 -19.59 -13.49
C PHE A 537 1.95 -18.29 -13.86
N MET A 538 1.79 -18.04 -15.16
CA MET A 538 1.26 -16.79 -15.72
C MET A 538 2.08 -15.53 -15.37
N GLU A 539 3.37 -15.68 -15.05
CA GLU A 539 4.24 -14.57 -14.66
C GLU A 539 4.44 -13.56 -15.82
N GLY A 540 4.50 -14.04 -17.06
CA GLY A 540 4.53 -13.18 -18.23
C GLY A 540 3.31 -12.26 -18.30
N TYR A 541 2.12 -12.82 -18.18
CA TYR A 541 0.86 -12.05 -18.16
C TYR A 541 0.77 -11.10 -16.97
N GLN A 542 1.11 -11.57 -15.77
CA GLN A 542 1.06 -10.73 -14.57
C GLN A 542 2.05 -9.57 -14.67
N THR A 543 3.25 -9.81 -15.16
CA THR A 543 4.24 -8.76 -15.42
C THR A 543 3.69 -7.72 -16.41
N LEU A 544 3.14 -8.14 -17.56
CA LEU A 544 2.56 -7.20 -18.53
C LEU A 544 1.44 -6.35 -17.91
N ARG A 545 0.60 -6.97 -17.07
CA ARG A 545 -0.48 -6.25 -16.38
C ARG A 545 0.08 -5.16 -15.45
N GLN A 546 1.11 -5.46 -14.66
CA GLN A 546 1.76 -4.50 -13.77
C GLN A 546 2.46 -3.38 -14.56
N LEU A 547 3.11 -3.72 -15.67
CA LEU A 547 3.74 -2.74 -16.55
C LEU A 547 2.70 -1.82 -17.20
N GLY A 548 1.53 -2.36 -17.56
CA GLY A 548 0.39 -1.56 -18.06
C GLY A 548 -0.05 -0.49 -17.07
N PHE A 549 -0.14 -0.82 -15.78
CA PHE A 549 -0.45 0.15 -14.72
C PHE A 549 0.66 1.21 -14.58
N GLY A 550 1.92 0.80 -14.59
CA GLY A 550 3.06 1.73 -14.50
C GLY A 550 3.15 2.67 -15.72
N LEU A 551 2.96 2.16 -16.94
CA LEU A 551 2.96 2.97 -18.16
C LEU A 551 1.79 3.95 -18.19
N LEU A 552 0.60 3.51 -17.76
CA LEU A 552 -0.59 4.35 -17.67
C LEU A 552 -0.41 5.49 -16.65
N ASP A 553 0.11 5.17 -15.46
CA ASP A 553 0.45 6.15 -14.43
C ASP A 553 1.43 7.21 -14.96
N MET A 554 2.54 6.75 -15.55
CA MET A 554 3.54 7.66 -16.11
C MET A 554 2.97 8.52 -17.26
N ALA A 555 2.09 7.96 -18.09
CA ALA A 555 1.46 8.70 -19.17
C ALA A 555 0.53 9.82 -18.64
N TYR A 556 -0.27 9.55 -17.62
CA TYR A 556 -1.11 10.57 -16.98
C TYR A 556 -0.28 11.75 -16.43
N HIS A 557 0.93 11.50 -15.95
CA HIS A 557 1.75 12.48 -15.27
C HIS A 557 2.87 13.10 -16.11
N THR A 558 3.03 12.64 -17.37
CA THR A 558 3.97 13.22 -18.34
C THR A 558 3.28 13.96 -19.49
N GLN A 559 2.01 13.65 -19.80
CA GLN A 559 1.25 14.21 -20.93
C GLN A 559 -0.25 14.38 -20.61
N PRO A 560 -0.60 15.12 -19.55
CA PRO A 560 -1.99 15.25 -19.12
C PRO A 560 -2.91 15.94 -20.16
N GLU A 561 -2.35 16.78 -21.02
CA GLU A 561 -3.06 17.47 -22.11
C GLU A 561 -3.62 16.51 -23.18
N ALA A 562 -3.07 15.30 -23.28
CA ALA A 562 -3.55 14.28 -24.20
C ALA A 562 -4.83 13.58 -23.72
N VAL A 563 -5.25 13.80 -22.47
CA VAL A 563 -6.39 13.11 -21.84
C VAL A 563 -7.72 13.80 -22.18
N GLN A 564 -8.22 13.58 -23.37
CA GLN A 564 -9.54 14.07 -23.79
C GLN A 564 -10.66 13.13 -23.31
N ASP A 565 -10.47 11.83 -23.48
CA ASP A 565 -11.37 10.78 -23.05
C ASP A 565 -10.58 9.73 -22.27
N ILE A 566 -11.06 9.37 -21.08
CA ILE A 566 -10.34 8.46 -20.15
C ILE A 566 -10.16 7.08 -20.77
N LYS A 567 -11.22 6.51 -21.35
CA LYS A 567 -11.16 5.16 -21.91
C LYS A 567 -10.23 5.09 -23.13
N THR A 568 -10.32 6.05 -24.03
CA THR A 568 -9.48 6.14 -25.22
C THR A 568 -8.00 6.30 -24.82
N PHE A 569 -7.73 7.17 -23.85
CA PHE A 569 -6.37 7.38 -23.35
C PHE A 569 -5.81 6.10 -22.70
N GLU A 570 -6.53 5.50 -21.76
CA GLU A 570 -6.16 4.24 -21.11
C GLU A 570 -5.85 3.15 -22.12
N THR A 571 -6.77 2.92 -23.07
CA THR A 571 -6.63 1.90 -24.11
C THR A 571 -5.33 2.08 -24.90
N LYS A 572 -5.04 3.32 -25.32
CA LYS A 572 -3.82 3.65 -26.07
C LYS A 572 -2.55 3.41 -25.26
N GLN A 573 -2.54 3.82 -23.99
CA GLN A 573 -1.33 3.69 -23.15
C GLN A 573 -1.04 2.26 -22.71
N THR A 574 -2.08 1.42 -22.59
CA THR A 574 -1.94 0.02 -22.17
C THR A 574 -1.93 -0.97 -23.35
N GLU A 575 -2.01 -0.50 -24.60
CA GLU A 575 -2.12 -1.34 -25.80
C GLU A 575 -1.04 -2.45 -25.87
N LYS A 576 0.21 -2.08 -25.62
CA LYS A 576 1.36 -3.02 -25.67
C LYS A 576 1.34 -4.08 -24.55
N CYS A 577 0.56 -3.85 -23.51
CA CYS A 577 0.42 -4.76 -22.36
C CYS A 577 -0.88 -5.56 -22.43
N SER A 578 -1.78 -5.26 -23.38
CA SER A 578 -3.09 -5.86 -23.50
C SER A 578 -3.05 -7.08 -24.43
N LEU A 579 -3.41 -8.27 -23.92
CA LEU A 579 -3.44 -9.52 -24.67
C LEU A 579 -4.87 -10.03 -24.94
N TYR A 580 -5.87 -9.27 -24.52
CA TYR A 580 -7.30 -9.53 -24.73
C TYR A 580 -7.97 -8.40 -25.50
N PRO A 581 -9.13 -8.68 -26.13
CA PRO A 581 -9.93 -7.63 -26.74
C PRO A 581 -10.31 -6.55 -25.73
N VAL A 582 -10.23 -5.30 -26.17
CA VAL A 582 -10.63 -4.15 -25.32
C VAL A 582 -12.15 -4.13 -25.18
N ASN A 583 -12.64 -4.09 -23.95
CA ASN A 583 -14.03 -3.82 -23.67
C ASN A 583 -14.25 -2.31 -23.55
N ALA A 584 -15.11 -1.74 -24.40
CA ALA A 584 -15.40 -0.31 -24.40
C ALA A 584 -16.20 0.19 -23.18
N GLU A 585 -16.90 -0.72 -22.49
CA GLU A 585 -17.78 -0.38 -21.37
C GLU A 585 -17.07 -0.37 -20.02
N THR A 586 -15.78 -0.74 -19.97
CA THR A 586 -15.03 -0.86 -18.72
C THR A 586 -13.74 -0.06 -18.76
N ALA A 587 -13.30 0.46 -17.62
CA ALA A 587 -12.03 1.13 -17.48
C ALA A 587 -11.39 0.84 -16.11
N ILE A 588 -10.06 0.89 -16.06
CA ILE A 588 -9.27 0.71 -14.83
C ILE A 588 -9.12 2.04 -14.10
N SER A 589 -8.86 3.10 -14.84
CA SER A 589 -8.51 4.43 -14.30
C SER A 589 -9.51 4.98 -13.28
N PRO A 590 -10.84 4.86 -13.47
CA PRO A 590 -11.81 5.42 -12.53
C PRO A 590 -11.83 4.76 -11.14
N SER A 591 -11.24 3.57 -11.02
CA SER A 591 -11.07 2.87 -9.73
C SER A 591 -9.60 2.72 -9.30
N PHE A 592 -8.66 3.39 -9.98
CA PHE A 592 -7.22 3.27 -9.73
C PHE A 592 -6.77 4.17 -8.57
N SER A 593 -7.20 3.81 -7.38
CA SER A 593 -6.96 4.58 -6.15
C SER A 593 -5.48 4.78 -5.83
N HIS A 594 -4.58 3.87 -6.21
CA HIS A 594 -3.14 3.99 -5.99
C HIS A 594 -2.57 5.32 -6.48
N ILE A 595 -2.97 5.74 -7.70
CA ILE A 595 -2.40 6.94 -8.34
C ILE A 595 -3.27 8.20 -8.18
N PHE A 596 -4.57 8.07 -7.87
CA PHE A 596 -5.46 9.23 -7.77
C PHE A 596 -5.83 9.61 -6.33
N GLN A 597 -5.79 8.67 -5.39
CA GLN A 597 -6.02 8.90 -3.96
C GLN A 597 -4.76 8.65 -3.13
N GLY A 598 -4.03 7.57 -3.44
CA GLY A 598 -2.84 7.15 -2.70
C GLY A 598 -1.55 7.86 -3.15
N GLY A 599 -0.43 7.44 -2.58
CA GLY A 599 0.89 8.03 -2.78
C GLY A 599 1.64 7.60 -4.06
N TYR A 600 1.02 6.78 -4.94
CA TYR A 600 1.69 6.17 -6.10
C TYR A 600 1.57 6.99 -7.40
N SER A 601 1.19 8.26 -7.35
CA SER A 601 1.16 9.12 -8.54
C SER A 601 2.57 9.33 -9.11
N ALA A 602 2.75 9.05 -10.40
CA ALA A 602 4.05 8.92 -11.07
C ALA A 602 5.02 7.99 -10.31
N GLY A 603 4.46 6.95 -9.66
CA GLY A 603 5.18 6.09 -8.74
C GLY A 603 4.75 4.62 -8.76
N TYR A 604 3.79 4.20 -9.61
CA TYR A 604 3.34 2.81 -9.65
C TYR A 604 4.43 1.83 -10.12
N TYR A 605 5.40 2.30 -10.89
CA TYR A 605 6.57 1.52 -11.29
C TYR A 605 7.37 0.99 -10.09
N SER A 606 7.21 1.59 -8.91
CA SER A 606 7.93 1.25 -7.66
C SER A 606 7.80 -0.23 -7.29
N TYR A 607 6.65 -0.86 -7.58
CA TYR A 607 6.47 -2.30 -7.36
C TYR A 607 7.48 -3.14 -8.14
N LYS A 608 7.60 -2.91 -9.44
CA LYS A 608 8.58 -3.64 -10.27
C LYS A 608 10.03 -3.20 -10.01
N TRP A 609 10.23 -1.94 -9.62
CA TRP A 609 11.53 -1.44 -9.20
C TRP A 609 12.03 -2.14 -7.94
N ALA A 610 11.19 -2.24 -6.92
CA ALA A 610 11.52 -2.90 -5.67
C ALA A 610 11.68 -4.43 -5.83
N GLU A 611 11.00 -5.07 -6.80
CA GLU A 611 11.22 -6.47 -7.13
C GLU A 611 12.66 -6.75 -7.62
N VAL A 612 13.34 -5.78 -8.22
CA VAL A 612 14.76 -5.91 -8.56
C VAL A 612 15.62 -5.95 -7.30
N LEU A 613 15.32 -5.05 -6.36
CA LEU A 613 16.01 -4.99 -5.05
C LEU A 613 15.78 -6.28 -4.25
N ASP A 614 14.52 -6.71 -4.16
CA ASP A 614 14.09 -7.90 -3.45
C ASP A 614 14.69 -9.19 -4.05
N ALA A 615 14.64 -9.35 -5.36
CA ALA A 615 15.20 -10.54 -6.02
C ALA A 615 16.69 -10.71 -5.71
N ASP A 616 17.46 -9.64 -5.75
CA ASP A 616 18.90 -9.66 -5.41
C ASP A 616 19.12 -9.84 -3.90
N ALA A 617 18.33 -9.18 -3.05
CA ALA A 617 18.43 -9.30 -1.59
C ALA A 617 18.13 -10.73 -1.12
N PHE A 618 17.04 -11.35 -1.62
CA PHE A 618 16.69 -12.70 -1.24
C PHE A 618 17.65 -13.74 -1.82
N GLN A 619 18.20 -13.51 -3.02
CA GLN A 619 19.25 -14.34 -3.58
C GLN A 619 20.49 -14.39 -2.66
N TYR A 620 20.85 -13.26 -2.04
CA TYR A 620 21.94 -13.22 -1.06
C TYR A 620 21.68 -14.11 0.17
N PHE A 621 20.44 -14.13 0.66
CA PHE A 621 20.03 -15.07 1.71
C PHE A 621 20.08 -16.53 1.22
N LYS A 622 19.61 -16.83 0.02
CA LYS A 622 19.64 -18.21 -0.53
C LYS A 622 21.05 -18.76 -0.65
N GLU A 623 21.99 -17.94 -1.08
CA GLU A 623 23.41 -18.34 -1.25
C GLU A 623 24.11 -18.64 0.08
N ASN A 624 23.64 -18.07 1.20
CA ASN A 624 24.28 -18.15 2.51
C ASN A 624 23.42 -18.82 3.59
N GLY A 625 22.21 -19.26 3.22
CA GLY A 625 21.20 -19.82 4.12
C GLY A 625 20.12 -18.81 4.47
N ILE A 626 18.85 -19.17 4.23
CA ILE A 626 17.68 -18.26 4.37
C ILE A 626 17.46 -17.78 5.81
N PHE A 627 18.06 -18.44 6.81
CA PHE A 627 18.02 -18.07 8.22
C PHE A 627 19.39 -17.62 8.76
N ASN A 628 20.30 -17.19 7.88
CA ASN A 628 21.62 -16.72 8.28
C ASN A 628 21.51 -15.45 9.16
N SER A 629 21.90 -15.58 10.41
CA SER A 629 21.77 -14.52 11.42
C SER A 629 22.65 -13.29 11.15
N GLU A 630 23.82 -13.47 10.50
CA GLU A 630 24.69 -12.35 10.17
C GLU A 630 24.07 -11.50 9.06
N ILE A 631 23.52 -12.13 8.01
CA ILE A 631 22.84 -11.43 6.92
C ILE A 631 21.57 -10.80 7.43
N ALA A 632 20.78 -11.50 8.25
CA ALA A 632 19.60 -10.96 8.89
C ALA A 632 19.92 -9.72 9.74
N ARG A 633 21.03 -9.72 10.47
CA ARG A 633 21.51 -8.54 11.21
C ARG A 633 21.83 -7.36 10.29
N LYS A 634 22.50 -7.60 9.14
CA LYS A 634 22.78 -6.54 8.15
C LYS A 634 21.49 -5.99 7.55
N TYR A 635 20.53 -6.87 7.23
CA TYR A 635 19.23 -6.48 6.73
C TYR A 635 18.41 -5.69 7.76
N LYS A 636 18.45 -6.10 9.04
CA LYS A 636 17.86 -5.35 10.14
C LYS A 636 18.40 -3.93 10.25
N ILE A 637 19.74 -3.75 10.13
CA ILE A 637 20.36 -2.43 10.13
C ILE A 637 19.83 -1.56 8.98
N LEU A 638 19.74 -2.13 7.75
CA LEU A 638 19.19 -1.44 6.60
C LEU A 638 17.77 -0.92 6.88
N LEU A 639 16.90 -1.74 7.47
CA LEU A 639 15.52 -1.36 7.79
C LEU A 639 15.45 -0.36 8.95
N SER A 640 16.26 -0.55 10.00
CA SER A 640 16.19 0.29 11.20
C SER A 640 16.58 1.75 10.96
N LEU A 641 17.39 1.99 9.94
CA LEU A 641 17.85 3.33 9.57
C LEU A 641 16.79 4.15 8.80
N GLY A 642 15.71 3.52 8.32
CA GLY A 642 14.64 4.25 7.62
C GLY A 642 15.16 5.18 6.53
N GLY A 643 14.72 6.43 6.56
CA GLY A 643 15.10 7.49 5.60
C GLY A 643 16.36 8.29 5.98
N THR A 644 17.16 7.85 6.93
CA THR A 644 18.33 8.60 7.44
C THR A 644 19.49 8.74 6.44
N GLN A 645 19.50 7.92 5.40
CA GLN A 645 20.50 7.92 4.33
C GLN A 645 19.84 7.59 2.98
N ALA A 646 20.56 7.84 1.87
CA ALA A 646 20.08 7.45 0.55
C ALA A 646 19.84 5.92 0.48
N PRO A 647 18.69 5.45 -0.03
CA PRO A 647 18.36 4.03 -0.04
C PRO A 647 19.40 3.14 -0.74
N MET A 648 20.02 3.62 -1.82
CA MET A 648 21.04 2.87 -2.53
C MET A 648 22.33 2.70 -1.70
N GLU A 649 22.69 3.67 -0.87
CA GLU A 649 23.85 3.55 0.02
C GLU A 649 23.59 2.54 1.13
N LEU A 650 22.39 2.55 1.72
CA LEU A 650 21.96 1.55 2.69
C LEU A 650 21.92 0.15 2.06
N TYR A 651 21.42 0.04 0.82
CA TYR A 651 21.38 -1.22 0.11
C TYR A 651 22.79 -1.78 -0.17
N LYS A 652 23.72 -0.94 -0.66
CA LYS A 652 25.11 -1.32 -0.87
C LYS A 652 25.81 -1.74 0.43
N ALA A 653 25.54 -1.06 1.54
CA ALA A 653 26.07 -1.43 2.84
C ALA A 653 25.59 -2.82 3.29
N PHE A 654 24.34 -3.17 2.99
CA PHE A 654 23.77 -4.49 3.24
C PHE A 654 24.33 -5.55 2.27
N ARG A 655 24.24 -5.30 0.96
CA ARG A 655 24.45 -6.30 -0.10
C ARG A 655 25.91 -6.38 -0.58
N GLY A 656 26.63 -5.27 -0.50
CA GLY A 656 28.00 -5.12 -1.03
C GLY A 656 28.06 -4.68 -2.51
N SER A 657 26.92 -4.53 -3.20
CA SER A 657 26.83 -4.10 -4.60
C SER A 657 25.46 -3.51 -4.89
N GLU A 658 25.32 -2.85 -6.05
CA GLU A 658 24.03 -2.43 -6.58
C GLU A 658 23.22 -3.64 -7.08
N PRO A 659 21.87 -3.59 -6.97
CA PRO A 659 21.00 -4.64 -7.50
C PRO A 659 21.02 -4.68 -9.04
N LYS A 660 20.73 -5.84 -9.61
CA LYS A 660 20.73 -6.04 -11.07
C LYS A 660 19.36 -6.51 -11.55
N VAL A 661 18.86 -5.93 -12.64
CA VAL A 661 17.59 -6.31 -13.27
C VAL A 661 17.58 -7.79 -13.68
N GLU A 662 18.75 -8.32 -14.05
CA GLU A 662 18.94 -9.73 -14.40
C GLU A 662 18.52 -10.69 -13.28
N SER A 663 18.65 -10.29 -12.01
CA SER A 663 18.21 -11.11 -10.87
C SER A 663 16.69 -11.31 -10.89
N LEU A 664 15.93 -10.26 -11.19
CA LEU A 664 14.48 -10.33 -11.38
C LEU A 664 14.11 -11.18 -12.60
N LEU A 665 14.73 -10.91 -13.76
CA LEU A 665 14.43 -11.64 -14.99
C LEU A 665 14.73 -13.15 -14.86
N LYS A 666 15.82 -13.51 -14.17
CA LYS A 666 16.15 -14.90 -13.88
C LYS A 666 15.12 -15.54 -12.94
N ARG A 667 14.65 -14.82 -11.92
CA ARG A 667 13.63 -15.33 -11.01
C ARG A 667 12.28 -15.55 -11.73
N ALA A 668 11.91 -14.62 -12.59
CA ALA A 668 10.61 -14.63 -13.28
C ALA A 668 10.55 -15.62 -14.46
N PHE A 669 11.64 -15.72 -15.25
CA PHE A 669 11.63 -16.38 -16.57
C PHE A 669 12.78 -17.36 -16.78
N GLY A 670 13.70 -17.52 -15.81
CA GLY A 670 14.88 -18.37 -15.88
C GLY A 670 14.69 -19.88 -15.63
#